data_4c9e48421fd7254556746c2f8e9056a7
#
_entry.id   4c9e48421fd7254556746c2f8e9056a7
#
_cell.length_a   1.000
_cell.length_b   1.000
_cell.length_c   1.000
_cell.angle_alpha   90.00
_cell.angle_beta   90.00
_cell.angle_gamma   90.00
#
_symmetry.space_group_name_H-M   'P 1'
#
loop_
_entity.id
_entity.type
_entity.pdbx_description
1 polymer ?
#
loop_
_entity_poly.entity_id
_entity_poly.type
_entity_poly.pdbx_seq_one_letter_code
_entity_poly.pdbx_strand_id
1 'polypeptide(L)'
;MKTPTSDRHRRPKKTGKSKIPNKYNRILTVLAFFGLIITLFLIKLFKVQISDAKGYKEYAVGQWTKAVSLGNQRGFIYDRNNKPLAVNKNIVTFWSVPFKEDENEKEEAKLKREKTYKEIAEEVASKIAEMTGEDSRDVYDKITYESRIRVVPEMELDDYKKFKESMGKVKFRTVLEVEEKAKRYYPFNDLASQLIGFNNIDNVGINGLEVKLNDALEGRAARKVQQLEANMVNALPNQEARIIEGKKSVNVVLTIDEKLQREVEKIADEAREKQSAESVSIIVMDPRDSSILALANTGRYNLNEPRKKPDDVEEEVWDEAKDEERNQILFDKWRNNAISDSYEPGSVYKVINLAAGLEEGKLNDKMTFSCTGSIDVFGRTLSCAEHMAHGTQNISQALNNSCNVAFVQIGNILGKNDILRYAKAFGFGEKSGIDLPGESLGILPTNPNFIGPVELATMSYGHGLAVTPIQMANAICAVVNGGTLYKPKLVLKTVDDFGNVIDTPKSVVRRRVISTETSEHMKKLLESVVRDGYIKRSRIEGYRIGGKTGTAQKIVDGKYKKNAYISSFVGAFPIDNPEFVVLAIVDEPRSGISYGSLVAAPIFQDVAKFIIDYYKIPPASEVSSVQNEKVQVPDLKDKTMGEAGLELADLSLSFDTNYKEYTDESLIISQSIKPGIFVDKGTVITLDVEVKKDDTILTPDFKGMTRDEAFGLAEKVGLKLKIEGDGLVKEQRPEADKELRKNSIVELKLGD
;
A
#
# COMPACT_ATOMS: atom_id res chain seq x y z
N MET A 1 4.63 -6.88 -97.96
CA MET A 1 3.98 -6.51 -99.23
C MET A 1 3.41 -5.10 -99.11
N LYS A 2 3.91 -4.25 -100.03
CA LYS A 2 3.34 -3.06 -100.55
C LYS A 2 2.93 -1.90 -99.59
N THR A 3 3.75 -0.88 -99.62
CA THR A 3 3.43 0.58 -99.75
C THR A 3 2.36 0.84 -100.87
N PRO A 4 1.78 2.01 -101.14
CA PRO A 4 2.16 3.40 -100.71
C PRO A 4 0.85 4.25 -100.46
N THR A 5 0.83 5.51 -100.16
CA THR A 5 1.27 6.76 -100.80
C THR A 5 0.67 7.96 -100.01
N SER A 6 1.52 8.91 -99.84
CA SER A 6 1.34 10.36 -99.91
C SER A 6 -0.06 10.98 -99.90
N ASP A 7 -0.27 12.01 -99.07
CA ASP A 7 -0.53 13.34 -99.65
C ASP A 7 -0.28 14.51 -98.66
N ARG A 8 0.30 15.54 -99.19
CA ARG A 8 0.58 16.85 -98.58
C ARG A 8 -0.70 17.64 -98.38
N HIS A 9 -0.84 18.31 -97.21
CA HIS A 9 -1.47 19.61 -97.19
C HIS A 9 -1.07 20.53 -96.04
N ARG A 10 -0.40 21.57 -96.36
CA ARG A 10 -0.41 22.97 -95.90
C ARG A 10 -0.54 23.23 -94.38
N ARG A 11 0.58 23.75 -93.79
CA ARG A 11 0.57 24.48 -92.51
C ARG A 11 -0.25 25.81 -92.62
N PRO A 12 -1.10 26.15 -91.62
CA PRO A 12 -1.53 27.53 -91.46
C PRO A 12 -0.50 28.31 -90.59
N LYS A 13 -0.35 29.58 -90.91
CA LYS A 13 0.56 30.55 -90.34
C LYS A 13 0.32 30.77 -88.86
N LYS A 14 1.40 30.76 -88.03
CA LYS A 14 1.42 31.26 -86.66
C LYS A 14 1.00 32.73 -86.62
N THR A 15 -0.16 33.05 -86.01
CA THR A 15 -0.49 34.40 -85.60
C THR A 15 0.37 34.79 -84.39
N GLY A 16 1.04 35.91 -84.50
CA GLY A 16 1.96 36.43 -83.52
C GLY A 16 1.30 36.65 -82.14
N LYS A 17 1.84 36.04 -81.10
CA LYS A 17 1.54 36.43 -79.72
C LYS A 17 2.12 37.83 -79.51
N SER A 18 1.26 38.79 -79.19
CA SER A 18 1.67 40.11 -78.74
C SER A 18 2.50 39.97 -77.47
N LYS A 19 3.76 40.37 -77.56
CA LYS A 19 4.63 40.46 -76.37
C LYS A 19 4.09 41.61 -75.50
N ILE A 20 3.54 41.27 -74.34
CA ILE A 20 3.22 42.24 -73.30
C ILE A 20 4.51 42.95 -72.90
N PRO A 21 4.55 44.29 -72.85
CA PRO A 21 5.76 45.06 -72.62
C PRO A 21 6.42 44.63 -71.30
N ASN A 22 7.74 44.48 -71.34
CA ASN A 22 8.57 43.98 -70.22
C ASN A 22 8.33 44.71 -68.87
N LYS A 23 7.78 45.90 -68.90
CA LYS A 23 7.41 46.72 -67.74
C LYS A 23 6.21 46.15 -66.97
N TYR A 24 5.14 45.64 -67.66
CA TYR A 24 3.94 45.03 -67.04
C TYR A 24 4.29 43.67 -66.40
N ASN A 25 5.15 42.88 -67.01
CA ASN A 25 5.58 41.62 -66.43
C ASN A 25 6.37 41.81 -65.10
N ARG A 26 7.17 42.85 -64.98
CA ARG A 26 7.85 43.19 -63.71
C ARG A 26 6.90 43.63 -62.63
N ILE A 27 5.88 44.42 -62.97
CA ILE A 27 4.82 44.85 -62.03
C ILE A 27 3.99 43.64 -61.55
N LEU A 28 3.62 42.74 -62.47
CA LEU A 28 2.90 41.52 -62.16
C LEU A 28 3.71 40.57 -61.25
N THR A 29 5.03 40.47 -61.52
CA THR A 29 5.93 39.65 -60.68
C THR A 29 6.05 40.22 -59.24
N VAL A 30 6.13 41.55 -59.11
CA VAL A 30 6.17 42.22 -57.81
C VAL A 30 4.84 42.05 -57.07
N LEU A 31 3.71 42.24 -57.79
CA LEU A 31 2.37 42.00 -57.19
C LEU A 31 2.18 40.55 -56.77
N ALA A 32 2.60 39.59 -57.58
CA ALA A 32 2.58 38.16 -57.23
C ALA A 32 3.43 37.85 -55.99
N PHE A 33 4.63 38.46 -55.88
CA PHE A 33 5.48 38.32 -54.70
C PHE A 33 4.85 38.90 -53.44
N PHE A 34 4.28 40.10 -53.49
CA PHE A 34 3.55 40.67 -52.37
C PHE A 34 2.29 39.87 -52.03
N GLY A 35 1.54 39.37 -53.04
CA GLY A 35 0.42 38.48 -52.85
C GLY A 35 0.78 37.17 -52.11
N LEU A 36 1.95 36.59 -52.49
CA LEU A 36 2.48 35.41 -51.79
C LEU A 36 2.80 35.73 -50.32
N ILE A 37 3.50 36.86 -50.06
CA ILE A 37 3.82 37.28 -48.68
C ILE A 37 2.55 37.47 -47.86
N ILE A 38 1.54 38.17 -48.43
CA ILE A 38 0.26 38.39 -47.75
C ILE A 38 -0.43 37.04 -47.45
N THR A 39 -0.44 36.14 -48.43
CA THR A 39 -1.02 34.80 -48.24
C THR A 39 -0.34 34.01 -47.14
N LEU A 40 1.01 34.00 -47.11
CA LEU A 40 1.79 33.35 -46.05
C LEU A 40 1.52 34.00 -44.68
N PHE A 41 1.36 35.33 -44.67
CA PHE A 41 1.03 36.04 -43.42
C PHE A 41 -0.38 35.70 -42.92
N LEU A 42 -1.35 35.61 -43.82
CA LEU A 42 -2.73 35.21 -43.51
C LEU A 42 -2.79 33.75 -43.02
N ILE A 43 -2.03 32.83 -43.63
CA ILE A 43 -1.93 31.45 -43.17
C ILE A 43 -1.34 31.38 -41.75
N LYS A 44 -0.27 32.16 -41.51
CA LYS A 44 0.33 32.24 -40.20
C LYS A 44 -0.61 32.85 -39.17
N LEU A 45 -1.33 33.88 -39.54
CA LEU A 45 -2.34 34.53 -38.68
C LEU A 45 -3.48 33.57 -38.35
N PHE A 46 -3.99 32.84 -39.36
CA PHE A 46 -5.00 31.81 -39.16
C PHE A 46 -4.53 30.70 -38.22
N LYS A 47 -3.31 30.23 -38.40
CA LYS A 47 -2.73 29.22 -37.52
C LYS A 47 -2.65 29.72 -36.07
N VAL A 48 -2.14 30.93 -35.83
CA VAL A 48 -2.02 31.51 -34.49
C VAL A 48 -3.39 31.83 -33.85
N GLN A 49 -4.33 32.37 -34.65
CA GLN A 49 -5.59 32.82 -34.09
C GLN A 49 -6.68 31.74 -34.00
N ILE A 50 -6.60 30.68 -34.79
CA ILE A 50 -7.62 29.63 -34.85
C ILE A 50 -7.06 28.26 -34.42
N SER A 51 -6.02 27.78 -35.07
CA SER A 51 -5.44 26.46 -34.80
C SER A 51 -4.77 26.38 -33.42
N ASP A 52 -3.93 27.36 -33.14
CA ASP A 52 -3.12 27.37 -31.89
C ASP A 52 -3.69 28.34 -30.83
N ALA A 53 -4.87 28.92 -31.09
CA ALA A 53 -5.48 29.96 -30.26
C ALA A 53 -5.71 29.51 -28.81
N LYS A 54 -6.10 28.23 -28.61
CA LYS A 54 -6.33 27.65 -27.28
C LYS A 54 -5.02 27.57 -26.49
N GLY A 55 -3.95 27.09 -27.12
CA GLY A 55 -2.64 26.99 -26.49
C GLY A 55 -2.03 28.35 -26.12
N TYR A 56 -2.11 29.34 -27.03
CA TYR A 56 -1.65 30.70 -26.73
C TYR A 56 -2.49 31.40 -25.68
N LYS A 57 -3.80 31.15 -25.66
CA LYS A 57 -4.71 31.69 -24.64
C LYS A 57 -4.39 31.07 -23.26
N GLU A 58 -4.17 29.77 -23.18
CA GLU A 58 -3.78 29.08 -21.95
C GLU A 58 -2.42 29.58 -21.45
N TYR A 59 -1.46 29.74 -22.37
CA TYR A 59 -0.13 30.29 -22.02
C TYR A 59 -0.22 31.73 -21.52
N ALA A 60 -0.98 32.59 -22.20
CA ALA A 60 -1.19 33.99 -21.79
C ALA A 60 -1.93 34.07 -20.43
N VAL A 61 -2.98 33.26 -20.24
CA VAL A 61 -3.68 33.17 -18.97
C VAL A 61 -2.74 32.70 -17.86
N GLY A 62 -1.86 31.73 -18.15
CA GLY A 62 -0.85 31.25 -17.22
C GLY A 62 0.16 32.35 -16.80
N GLN A 63 0.50 33.27 -17.71
CA GLN A 63 1.38 34.41 -17.38
C GLN A 63 0.68 35.51 -16.58
N TRP A 64 -0.62 35.75 -16.81
CA TRP A 64 -1.38 36.85 -16.16
C TRP A 64 -2.17 36.39 -14.94
N THR A 65 -2.15 35.12 -14.60
CA THR A 65 -2.83 34.61 -13.41
C THR A 65 -1.85 34.09 -12.38
N LYS A 66 -2.01 34.56 -11.16
CA LYS A 66 -1.31 33.98 -10.00
C LYS A 66 -2.28 33.05 -9.27
N ALA A 67 -1.99 31.76 -9.28
CA ALA A 67 -2.70 30.83 -8.44
C ALA A 67 -1.99 30.75 -7.08
N VAL A 68 -2.65 31.24 -6.05
CA VAL A 68 -2.18 31.12 -4.68
C VAL A 68 -2.86 29.91 -4.07
N SER A 69 -2.09 28.93 -3.65
CA SER A 69 -2.60 27.80 -2.87
C SER A 69 -3.08 28.31 -1.52
N LEU A 70 -4.31 27.97 -1.15
CA LEU A 70 -4.86 28.36 0.15
C LEU A 70 -4.39 27.44 1.28
N GLY A 71 -3.39 26.59 0.99
CA GLY A 71 -2.84 25.62 1.92
C GLY A 71 -3.84 24.51 2.27
N ASN A 72 -3.42 23.27 2.17
CA ASN A 72 -4.17 22.15 2.74
C ASN A 72 -3.24 21.48 3.73
N GLN A 73 -3.67 21.35 4.97
CA GLN A 73 -2.89 20.56 5.93
C GLN A 73 -3.08 19.09 5.60
N ARG A 74 -1.97 18.34 5.65
CA ARG A 74 -2.02 16.88 5.46
C ARG A 74 -2.83 16.24 6.57
N GLY A 75 -3.69 15.27 6.23
CA GLY A 75 -4.50 14.54 7.21
C GLY A 75 -3.65 13.78 8.22
N PHE A 76 -4.14 13.64 9.42
CA PHE A 76 -3.47 12.90 10.49
C PHE A 76 -3.66 11.41 10.31
N ILE A 77 -2.73 10.63 10.87
CA ILE A 77 -2.86 9.17 11.00
C ILE A 77 -2.99 8.85 12.48
N TYR A 78 -4.06 8.12 12.82
CA TYR A 78 -4.36 7.68 14.18
C TYR A 78 -4.31 6.16 14.27
N ASP A 79 -4.06 5.65 15.46
CA ASP A 79 -4.31 4.26 15.81
C ASP A 79 -5.82 3.98 15.95
N ARG A 80 -6.21 2.72 16.17
CA ARG A 80 -7.61 2.32 16.34
C ARG A 80 -8.33 3.01 17.50
N ASN A 81 -7.58 3.49 18.49
CA ASN A 81 -8.05 4.16 19.71
C ASN A 81 -8.00 5.70 19.57
N ASN A 82 -7.81 6.21 18.35
CA ASN A 82 -7.64 7.63 18.01
C ASN A 82 -6.39 8.27 18.62
N LYS A 83 -5.35 7.51 18.92
CA LYS A 83 -4.06 8.02 19.35
C LYS A 83 -3.26 8.48 18.12
N PRO A 84 -2.71 9.71 18.10
CA PRO A 84 -2.03 10.24 16.92
C PRO A 84 -0.69 9.53 16.69
N LEU A 85 -0.52 8.95 15.49
CA LEU A 85 0.72 8.32 15.03
C LEU A 85 1.52 9.22 14.09
N ALA A 86 0.83 10.05 13.30
CA ALA A 86 1.43 11.07 12.45
C ALA A 86 0.57 12.32 12.43
N VAL A 87 1.16 13.45 12.74
CA VAL A 87 0.52 14.78 12.85
C VAL A 87 1.31 15.82 12.07
N ASN A 88 0.83 17.06 12.06
CA ASN A 88 1.57 18.18 11.51
C ASN A 88 2.01 19.13 12.64
N LYS A 89 3.27 19.55 12.60
CA LYS A 89 3.81 20.64 13.39
C LYS A 89 3.98 21.88 12.50
N ASN A 90 3.56 23.03 12.96
CA ASN A 90 3.88 24.27 12.27
C ASN A 90 5.30 24.67 12.60
N ILE A 91 6.12 24.80 11.58
CA ILE A 91 7.50 25.25 11.63
C ILE A 91 7.67 26.53 10.83
N VAL A 92 8.71 27.25 11.14
CA VAL A 92 9.12 28.46 10.45
C VAL A 92 10.48 28.23 9.82
N THR A 93 10.60 28.57 8.54
CA THR A 93 11.87 28.59 7.82
C THR A 93 12.27 30.06 7.58
N PHE A 94 13.48 30.40 7.90
CA PHE A 94 14.05 31.69 7.57
C PHE A 94 14.86 31.63 6.30
N TRP A 95 14.56 32.53 5.37
CA TRP A 95 15.30 32.70 4.13
C TRP A 95 15.99 34.03 4.12
N SER A 96 17.22 34.11 3.60
CA SER A 96 17.88 35.40 3.41
C SER A 96 17.16 36.23 2.35
N VAL A 97 17.14 37.55 2.60
CA VAL A 97 16.71 38.55 1.62
C VAL A 97 17.97 39.29 1.18
N PRO A 98 18.57 38.96 0.02
CA PRO A 98 19.80 39.59 -0.43
C PRO A 98 19.64 41.09 -0.61
N PHE A 99 20.70 41.84 -0.28
CA PHE A 99 20.73 43.25 -0.57
C PHE A 99 20.71 43.48 -2.07
N LYS A 100 19.71 44.25 -2.55
CA LYS A 100 19.60 44.60 -3.98
C LYS A 100 20.00 46.06 -4.18
N GLU A 101 20.89 46.28 -5.15
CA GLU A 101 21.21 47.64 -5.60
C GLU A 101 20.05 48.22 -6.42
N ASP A 102 19.80 49.51 -6.28
CA ASP A 102 18.86 50.24 -7.14
C ASP A 102 19.72 51.18 -8.03
N GLU A 103 19.72 50.89 -9.36
CA GLU A 103 20.50 51.66 -10.33
C GLU A 103 20.14 53.13 -10.40
N ASN A 104 18.97 53.54 -9.89
CA ASN A 104 18.48 54.91 -9.88
C ASN A 104 18.72 55.61 -8.55
N GLU A 105 19.31 54.96 -7.54
CA GLU A 105 19.55 55.48 -6.20
C GLU A 105 20.87 56.29 -6.15
N LYS A 106 20.84 57.42 -5.43
CA LYS A 106 22.06 58.21 -5.16
C LYS A 106 23.03 57.43 -4.29
N GLU A 107 24.33 57.49 -4.58
CA GLU A 107 25.38 56.71 -3.89
C GLU A 107 25.37 56.87 -2.37
N GLU A 108 25.14 58.12 -1.84
CA GLU A 108 25.04 58.33 -0.41
C GLU A 108 23.83 57.63 0.23
N ALA A 109 22.70 57.53 -0.48
CA ALA A 109 21.51 56.83 0.00
C ALA A 109 21.72 55.31 -0.01
N LYS A 110 22.38 54.78 -1.06
CA LYS A 110 22.78 53.39 -1.18
C LYS A 110 23.69 52.97 -0.04
N LEU A 111 24.76 53.72 0.22
CA LEU A 111 25.70 53.42 1.32
C LEU A 111 25.00 53.43 2.68
N LYS A 112 24.10 54.39 2.92
CA LYS A 112 23.31 54.43 4.17
C LYS A 112 22.39 53.20 4.29
N ARG A 113 21.74 52.78 3.21
CA ARG A 113 20.84 51.63 3.19
C ARG A 113 21.62 50.32 3.39
N GLU A 114 22.77 50.19 2.76
CA GLU A 114 23.66 49.02 2.91
C GLU A 114 24.18 48.93 4.37
N LYS A 115 24.59 50.02 4.96
CA LYS A 115 25.01 50.07 6.37
C LYS A 115 23.89 49.64 7.30
N THR A 116 22.67 50.14 7.10
CA THR A 116 21.51 49.77 7.91
C THR A 116 21.17 48.28 7.72
N TYR A 117 21.29 47.76 6.50
CA TYR A 117 21.07 46.32 6.21
C TYR A 117 22.08 45.47 6.99
N LYS A 118 23.36 45.81 6.99
CA LYS A 118 24.42 45.10 7.72
C LYS A 118 24.21 45.11 9.22
N GLU A 119 23.86 46.29 9.78
CA GLU A 119 23.56 46.46 11.21
C GLU A 119 22.38 45.57 11.65
N ILE A 120 21.30 45.50 10.86
CA ILE A 120 20.17 44.63 11.11
C ILE A 120 20.58 43.16 10.99
N ALA A 121 21.39 42.80 9.98
CA ALA A 121 21.88 41.45 9.77
C ALA A 121 22.72 40.95 10.95
N GLU A 122 23.60 41.79 11.52
CA GLU A 122 24.40 41.46 12.72
C GLU A 122 23.53 41.18 13.94
N GLU A 123 22.54 42.06 14.20
CA GLU A 123 21.63 41.90 15.33
C GLU A 123 20.76 40.64 15.19
N VAL A 124 20.24 40.37 13.99
CA VAL A 124 19.46 39.17 13.66
C VAL A 124 20.30 37.92 13.80
N ALA A 125 21.55 37.94 13.26
CA ALA A 125 22.47 36.80 13.34
C ALA A 125 22.81 36.46 14.80
N SER A 126 23.10 37.48 15.65
CA SER A 126 23.35 37.27 17.06
C SER A 126 22.18 36.63 17.79
N LYS A 127 20.94 37.05 17.48
CA LYS A 127 19.75 36.48 18.12
C LYS A 127 19.42 35.05 17.64
N ILE A 128 19.61 34.76 16.36
CA ILE A 128 19.47 33.42 15.85
C ILE A 128 20.52 32.49 16.47
N ALA A 129 21.79 32.93 16.53
CA ALA A 129 22.88 32.18 17.14
C ALA A 129 22.60 31.84 18.61
N GLU A 130 22.09 32.82 19.39
CA GLU A 130 21.68 32.62 20.78
C GLU A 130 20.62 31.53 20.93
N MET A 131 19.70 31.41 19.97
CA MET A 131 18.58 30.46 20.01
C MET A 131 18.91 29.09 19.43
N THR A 132 19.75 29.05 18.41
CA THR A 132 20.07 27.78 17.68
C THR A 132 21.37 27.11 18.13
N GLY A 133 22.24 27.90 18.82
CA GLY A 133 23.60 27.45 19.17
C GLY A 133 24.58 27.46 17.99
N GLU A 134 24.18 27.98 16.81
CA GLU A 134 25.08 28.16 15.66
C GLU A 134 26.06 29.34 15.93
N ASP A 135 27.18 29.36 15.19
CA ASP A 135 28.10 30.51 15.22
C ASP A 135 27.44 31.76 14.61
N SER A 136 27.50 32.88 15.31
CA SER A 136 26.89 34.15 14.87
C SER A 136 27.42 34.63 13.52
N ARG A 137 28.68 34.36 13.22
CA ARG A 137 29.33 34.76 11.96
C ARG A 137 28.83 33.92 10.80
N ASP A 138 28.68 32.61 11.01
CA ASP A 138 28.12 31.71 9.99
C ASP A 138 26.67 32.09 9.66
N VAL A 139 25.88 32.46 10.66
CA VAL A 139 24.51 32.94 10.47
C VAL A 139 24.50 34.27 9.72
N TYR A 140 25.41 35.20 10.07
CA TYR A 140 25.55 36.48 9.37
C TYR A 140 25.91 36.29 7.90
N ASP A 141 26.89 35.40 7.59
CA ASP A 141 27.30 35.12 6.24
C ASP A 141 26.17 34.50 5.42
N LYS A 142 25.35 33.63 6.03
CA LYS A 142 24.11 33.10 5.41
C LYS A 142 23.10 34.22 5.11
N ILE A 143 22.90 35.16 6.04
CA ILE A 143 21.95 36.29 5.85
C ILE A 143 22.38 37.18 4.71
N THR A 144 23.67 37.49 4.65
CA THR A 144 24.26 38.48 3.71
C THR A 144 24.68 37.87 2.38
N TYR A 145 24.43 36.57 2.18
CA TYR A 145 24.78 35.88 0.94
C TYR A 145 24.07 36.52 -0.28
N GLU A 146 24.74 36.52 -1.42
CA GLU A 146 24.29 37.19 -2.65
C GLU A 146 22.99 36.66 -3.24
N SER A 147 22.60 35.44 -2.90
CA SER A 147 21.36 34.80 -3.34
C SER A 147 20.48 34.41 -2.16
N ARG A 148 19.20 34.22 -2.44
CA ARG A 148 18.24 33.74 -1.45
C ARG A 148 18.59 32.31 -1.02
N ILE A 149 19.05 32.16 0.22
CA ILE A 149 19.40 30.86 0.79
C ILE A 149 18.63 30.66 2.13
N ARG A 150 18.61 29.42 2.58
CA ARG A 150 17.98 29.04 3.85
C ARG A 150 18.92 29.37 5.00
N VAL A 151 18.55 30.29 5.87
CA VAL A 151 19.33 30.71 7.05
C VAL A 151 19.07 29.78 8.23
N VAL A 152 17.79 29.57 8.58
CA VAL A 152 17.35 28.61 9.58
C VAL A 152 16.37 27.67 8.89
N PRO A 153 16.71 26.40 8.72
CA PRO A 153 15.85 25.45 7.98
C PRO A 153 14.54 25.16 8.71
N GLU A 154 14.58 25.06 10.02
CA GLU A 154 13.44 24.69 10.84
C GLU A 154 13.52 25.34 12.23
N MET A 155 12.52 26.17 12.55
CA MET A 155 12.32 26.74 13.87
C MET A 155 10.90 26.42 14.34
N GLU A 156 10.72 25.98 15.58
CA GLU A 156 9.39 25.75 16.13
C GLU A 156 8.63 27.11 16.28
N LEU A 157 7.30 27.04 16.13
CA LEU A 157 6.48 28.26 16.14
C LEU A 157 6.61 29.05 17.47
N ASP A 158 6.82 28.35 18.58
CA ASP A 158 6.98 29.00 19.90
C ASP A 158 8.33 29.66 20.03
N ASP A 159 9.38 29.10 19.45
CA ASP A 159 10.70 29.75 19.41
C ASP A 159 10.71 30.93 18.44
N TYR A 160 9.97 30.82 17.32
CA TYR A 160 9.74 31.96 16.44
C TYR A 160 9.02 33.13 17.18
N LYS A 161 8.03 32.84 18.02
CA LYS A 161 7.37 33.87 18.83
C LYS A 161 8.37 34.57 19.78
N LYS A 162 9.20 33.78 20.49
CA LYS A 162 10.28 34.32 21.34
C LYS A 162 11.28 35.15 20.54
N PHE A 163 11.70 34.64 19.36
CA PHE A 163 12.56 35.41 18.44
C PHE A 163 11.93 36.75 18.06
N LYS A 164 10.68 36.75 17.61
CA LYS A 164 9.94 37.93 17.22
C LYS A 164 9.82 38.93 18.37
N GLU A 165 9.59 38.47 19.59
CA GLU A 165 9.53 39.30 20.79
C GLU A 165 10.92 39.90 21.12
N SER A 166 11.98 39.11 21.02
CA SER A 166 13.36 39.57 21.28
C SER A 166 13.83 40.61 20.28
N MET A 167 13.36 40.56 19.03
CA MET A 167 13.68 41.56 17.99
C MET A 167 13.00 42.90 18.21
N GLY A 168 11.94 42.99 19.00
CA GLY A 168 11.26 44.22 19.38
C GLY A 168 10.95 45.16 18.21
N LYS A 169 11.69 46.29 18.11
CA LYS A 169 11.53 47.30 17.04
C LYS A 169 12.41 47.03 15.79
N VAL A 170 13.29 46.03 15.82
CA VAL A 170 14.19 45.71 14.72
C VAL A 170 13.40 45.19 13.52
N LYS A 171 13.64 45.80 12.38
CA LYS A 171 12.96 45.40 11.13
C LYS A 171 13.60 44.18 10.51
N PHE A 172 13.67 43.07 11.23
CA PHE A 172 14.34 41.83 10.79
C PHE A 172 13.84 41.29 9.42
N ARG A 173 12.61 41.64 9.03
CA ARG A 173 12.06 41.30 7.68
C ARG A 173 12.76 42.02 6.53
N THR A 174 13.65 42.98 6.82
CA THR A 174 14.52 43.59 5.81
C THR A 174 15.60 42.62 5.33
N VAL A 175 16.04 41.71 6.19
CA VAL A 175 17.13 40.78 5.95
C VAL A 175 16.66 39.30 5.89
N LEU A 176 15.46 39.02 6.44
CA LEU A 176 14.87 37.66 6.47
C LEU A 176 13.44 37.63 5.90
N GLU A 177 13.19 36.72 5.06
CA GLU A 177 11.84 36.27 4.69
C GLU A 177 11.44 35.10 5.59
N VAL A 178 10.23 35.17 6.14
CA VAL A 178 9.69 34.18 7.07
C VAL A 178 8.64 33.35 6.33
N GLU A 179 8.88 32.08 6.22
CA GLU A 179 7.96 31.10 5.59
C GLU A 179 7.44 30.13 6.66
N GLU A 180 6.15 30.18 6.91
CA GLU A 180 5.48 29.24 7.82
C GLU A 180 5.03 28.02 7.01
N LYS A 181 5.40 26.82 7.48
CA LYS A 181 5.05 25.54 6.86
C LYS A 181 4.54 24.55 7.89
N ALA A 182 3.64 23.67 7.45
CA ALA A 182 3.29 22.49 8.21
C ALA A 182 4.31 21.38 7.86
N LYS A 183 5.06 20.91 8.84
CA LYS A 183 5.97 19.76 8.72
C LYS A 183 5.32 18.54 9.33
N ARG A 184 5.45 17.40 8.64
CA ARG A 184 5.01 16.11 9.19
C ARG A 184 5.84 15.76 10.44
N TYR A 185 5.16 15.29 11.47
CA TYR A 185 5.76 14.93 12.75
C TYR A 185 5.18 13.60 13.25
N TYR A 186 6.05 12.73 13.72
CA TYR A 186 5.72 11.39 14.21
C TYR A 186 6.02 11.36 15.72
N PRO A 187 4.99 11.42 16.58
CA PRO A 187 5.17 11.57 18.04
C PRO A 187 5.94 10.43 18.71
N PHE A 188 5.95 9.27 18.07
CA PHE A 188 6.57 8.06 18.61
C PHE A 188 7.87 7.66 17.90
N ASN A 189 8.46 8.59 17.14
CA ASN A 189 9.72 8.45 16.42
C ASN A 189 9.80 7.22 15.51
N ASP A 190 10.07 6.01 16.05
CA ASP A 190 10.33 4.78 15.31
C ASP A 190 9.18 3.78 15.31
N LEU A 191 8.11 4.02 16.08
CA LEU A 191 6.96 3.13 16.18
C LEU A 191 6.34 2.85 14.81
N ALA A 192 6.23 1.57 14.46
CA ALA A 192 5.69 1.09 13.20
C ALA A 192 6.32 1.77 11.96
N SER A 193 7.62 2.08 12.00
CA SER A 193 8.29 2.91 11.01
C SER A 193 8.18 2.35 9.59
N GLN A 194 8.37 1.04 9.39
CA GLN A 194 8.23 0.40 8.08
C GLN A 194 6.78 0.32 7.59
N LEU A 195 5.80 0.51 8.48
CA LEU A 195 4.38 0.52 8.14
C LEU A 195 3.88 1.93 7.85
N ILE A 196 4.12 2.89 8.76
CA ILE A 196 3.68 4.28 8.61
C ILE A 196 4.41 4.92 7.45
N GLY A 197 5.73 4.78 7.38
CA GLY A 197 6.57 5.45 6.41
C GLY A 197 6.72 6.94 6.70
N PHE A 198 7.29 7.68 5.75
CA PHE A 198 7.62 9.10 5.94
C PHE A 198 7.39 9.91 4.67
N ASN A 199 7.43 11.23 4.83
CA ASN A 199 7.29 12.23 3.77
C ASN A 199 8.63 12.86 3.40
N ASN A 200 8.68 13.43 2.19
CA ASN A 200 9.74 14.37 1.83
C ASN A 200 9.48 15.77 2.42
N ILE A 201 10.38 16.69 2.12
CA ILE A 201 10.31 18.09 2.57
C ILE A 201 9.07 18.84 2.03
N ASP A 202 8.48 18.35 0.95
CA ASP A 202 7.28 18.92 0.33
C ASP A 202 5.99 18.27 0.85
N ASN A 203 6.07 17.51 1.93
CA ASN A 203 4.97 16.74 2.53
C ASN A 203 4.35 15.67 1.60
N VAL A 204 5.09 15.21 0.59
CA VAL A 204 4.68 14.09 -0.27
C VAL A 204 5.16 12.78 0.34
N GLY A 205 4.28 11.81 0.45
CA GLY A 205 4.62 10.48 0.99
C GLY A 205 5.67 9.76 0.14
N ILE A 206 6.68 9.20 0.78
CA ILE A 206 7.79 8.49 0.13
C ILE A 206 7.73 6.99 0.37
N ASN A 207 7.32 6.55 1.56
CA ASN A 207 7.27 5.16 1.92
C ASN A 207 6.02 4.84 2.78
N GLY A 208 5.74 3.56 2.99
CA GLY A 208 4.70 3.05 3.88
C GLY A 208 3.29 3.54 3.53
N LEU A 209 2.47 3.75 4.55
CA LEU A 209 1.11 4.29 4.42
C LEU A 209 1.11 5.74 3.94
N GLU A 210 2.16 6.51 4.26
CA GLU A 210 2.28 7.91 3.80
C GLU A 210 2.27 8.02 2.28
N VAL A 211 2.95 7.10 1.56
CA VAL A 211 2.88 7.08 0.09
C VAL A 211 1.61 6.41 -0.42
N LYS A 212 1.17 5.33 0.23
CA LYS A 212 0.01 4.56 -0.24
C LYS A 212 -1.30 5.35 -0.13
N LEU A 213 -1.43 6.14 0.92
CA LEU A 213 -2.60 6.97 1.20
C LEU A 213 -2.38 8.45 0.85
N ASN A 214 -1.34 8.76 0.04
CA ASN A 214 -0.94 10.14 -0.23
C ASN A 214 -2.11 10.99 -0.73
N ASP A 215 -2.89 10.52 -1.71
CA ASP A 215 -4.02 11.25 -2.31
C ASP A 215 -5.15 11.56 -1.31
N ALA A 216 -5.33 10.70 -0.31
CA ALA A 216 -6.32 10.90 0.75
C ALA A 216 -5.80 11.88 1.81
N LEU A 217 -4.55 11.69 2.24
CA LEU A 217 -3.92 12.48 3.28
C LEU A 217 -3.58 13.90 2.81
N GLU A 218 -3.08 14.08 1.59
CA GLU A 218 -2.72 15.39 1.04
C GLU A 218 -3.96 16.21 0.68
N GLY A 219 -5.00 15.54 0.14
CA GLY A 219 -6.12 16.23 -0.46
C GLY A 219 -5.69 17.03 -1.70
N ARG A 220 -6.48 18.01 -2.05
CA ARG A 220 -6.13 19.00 -3.08
C ARG A 220 -6.40 20.39 -2.53
N ALA A 221 -5.37 21.19 -2.36
CA ALA A 221 -5.54 22.55 -1.86
C ALA A 221 -6.48 23.37 -2.76
N ALA A 222 -7.38 24.11 -2.16
CA ALA A 222 -8.13 25.12 -2.88
C ALA A 222 -7.16 26.17 -3.46
N ARG A 223 -7.43 26.65 -4.65
CA ARG A 223 -6.59 27.64 -5.34
C ARG A 223 -7.36 28.91 -5.57
N LYS A 224 -6.84 30.00 -5.09
CA LYS A 224 -7.31 31.33 -5.41
C LYS A 224 -6.60 31.80 -6.68
N VAL A 225 -7.31 31.87 -7.78
CA VAL A 225 -6.78 32.33 -9.07
C VAL A 225 -7.18 33.80 -9.23
N GLN A 226 -6.17 34.67 -9.29
CA GLN A 226 -6.36 36.11 -9.50
C GLN A 226 -5.61 36.54 -10.75
N GLN A 227 -6.19 37.45 -11.53
CA GLN A 227 -5.48 38.09 -12.63
C GLN A 227 -4.60 39.20 -12.04
N LEU A 228 -3.39 39.31 -12.59
CA LEU A 228 -2.41 40.32 -12.19
C LEU A 228 -2.46 41.53 -13.12
N GLU A 229 -2.08 42.69 -12.60
CA GLU A 229 -1.77 43.87 -13.43
C GLU A 229 -0.56 43.58 -14.34
N ALA A 230 -0.32 44.46 -15.31
CA ALA A 230 0.80 44.37 -16.25
C ALA A 230 2.19 44.28 -15.57
N ASN A 231 2.31 44.77 -14.34
CA ASN A 231 3.52 44.67 -13.51
C ASN A 231 3.72 43.28 -12.85
N MET A 232 2.76 42.37 -13.00
CA MET A 232 2.72 40.99 -12.43
C MET A 232 2.85 40.95 -10.89
N VAL A 233 2.67 42.03 -10.18
CA VAL A 233 2.79 42.10 -8.73
C VAL A 233 1.43 42.24 -8.03
N ASN A 234 0.58 43.10 -8.53
CA ASN A 234 -0.70 43.40 -7.91
C ASN A 234 -1.84 42.67 -8.61
N ALA A 235 -2.88 42.33 -7.83
CA ALA A 235 -4.13 41.83 -8.41
C ALA A 235 -4.91 42.98 -9.08
N LEU A 236 -5.56 42.69 -10.22
CA LEU A 236 -6.38 43.71 -10.90
C LEU A 236 -7.51 44.19 -9.98
N PRO A 237 -7.66 45.47 -9.76
CA PRO A 237 -8.78 46.02 -8.99
C PRO A 237 -10.10 45.71 -9.71
N ASN A 238 -11.13 45.31 -8.96
CA ASN A 238 -12.48 44.99 -9.44
C ASN A 238 -12.65 43.65 -10.17
N GLN A 239 -11.71 42.71 -10.12
CA GLN A 239 -11.97 41.33 -10.52
C GLN A 239 -12.06 40.41 -9.28
N GLU A 240 -13.18 39.71 -9.15
CA GLU A 240 -13.34 38.71 -8.12
C GLU A 240 -12.36 37.55 -8.36
N ALA A 241 -11.64 37.16 -7.32
CA ALA A 241 -10.78 36.01 -7.37
C ALA A 241 -11.63 34.73 -7.55
N ARG A 242 -11.34 33.98 -8.56
CA ARG A 242 -11.97 32.66 -8.73
C ARG A 242 -11.34 31.68 -7.75
N ILE A 243 -12.14 31.14 -6.83
CA ILE A 243 -11.74 30.04 -5.96
C ILE A 243 -12.03 28.74 -6.70
N ILE A 244 -10.99 27.97 -6.99
CA ILE A 244 -11.12 26.57 -7.43
C ILE A 244 -11.13 25.75 -6.15
N GLU A 245 -12.26 25.12 -5.86
CA GLU A 245 -12.41 24.27 -4.69
C GLU A 245 -11.41 23.12 -4.74
N GLY A 246 -10.80 22.86 -3.59
CA GLY A 246 -9.92 21.72 -3.38
C GLY A 246 -10.70 20.47 -2.92
N LYS A 247 -10.03 19.36 -2.88
CA LYS A 247 -10.47 18.19 -2.12
C LYS A 247 -9.87 18.28 -0.72
N LYS A 248 -10.70 18.31 0.34
CA LYS A 248 -10.19 18.31 1.71
C LYS A 248 -9.35 17.05 1.95
N SER A 249 -8.27 17.20 2.70
CA SER A 249 -7.56 16.06 3.28
C SER A 249 -8.46 15.33 4.26
N VAL A 250 -8.22 14.05 4.45
CA VAL A 250 -8.94 13.25 5.44
C VAL A 250 -7.96 12.67 6.45
N ASN A 251 -8.38 12.56 7.68
CA ASN A 251 -7.63 11.86 8.71
C ASN A 251 -7.94 10.37 8.63
N VAL A 252 -6.92 9.55 8.82
CA VAL A 252 -7.02 8.09 8.69
C VAL A 252 -6.87 7.45 10.06
N VAL A 253 -7.82 6.60 10.44
CA VAL A 253 -7.73 5.76 11.63
C VAL A 253 -7.37 4.34 11.19
N LEU A 254 -6.26 3.83 11.70
CA LEU A 254 -5.75 2.50 11.38
C LEU A 254 -6.40 1.42 12.24
N THR A 255 -6.22 0.16 11.82
CA THR A 255 -6.55 -1.02 12.64
C THR A 255 -5.49 -1.30 13.70
N ILE A 256 -4.31 -0.71 13.56
CA ILE A 256 -3.18 -0.84 14.50
C ILE A 256 -3.57 -0.31 15.88
N ASP A 257 -3.21 -1.05 16.93
CA ASP A 257 -3.28 -0.63 18.31
C ASP A 257 -1.88 -0.20 18.78
N GLU A 258 -1.72 1.07 19.14
CA GLU A 258 -0.41 1.64 19.48
C GLU A 258 0.28 0.91 20.65
N LYS A 259 -0.49 0.56 21.67
CA LYS A 259 0.09 -0.12 22.84
C LYS A 259 0.52 -1.55 22.51
N LEU A 260 -0.29 -2.26 21.74
CA LEU A 260 0.06 -3.59 21.26
C LEU A 260 1.28 -3.53 20.32
N GLN A 261 1.29 -2.59 19.38
CA GLN A 261 2.41 -2.41 18.45
C GLN A 261 3.73 -2.18 19.18
N ARG A 262 3.73 -1.29 20.18
CA ARG A 262 4.91 -0.99 21.00
C ARG A 262 5.45 -2.21 21.75
N GLU A 263 4.55 -2.98 22.37
CA GLU A 263 4.98 -4.16 23.12
C GLU A 263 5.49 -5.27 22.18
N VAL A 264 4.80 -5.45 21.05
CA VAL A 264 5.23 -6.42 20.02
C VAL A 264 6.60 -6.06 19.44
N GLU A 265 6.87 -4.77 19.21
CA GLU A 265 8.18 -4.27 18.78
C GLU A 265 9.26 -4.53 19.82
N LYS A 266 8.98 -4.24 21.09
CA LYS A 266 9.88 -4.50 22.20
C LYS A 266 10.22 -6.00 22.31
N ILE A 267 9.19 -6.87 22.23
CA ILE A 267 9.39 -8.32 22.25
C ILE A 267 10.24 -8.76 21.05
N ALA A 268 10.05 -8.16 19.87
CA ALA A 268 10.84 -8.47 18.68
C ALA A 268 12.32 -8.09 18.87
N ASP A 269 12.61 -6.92 19.43
CA ASP A 269 13.98 -6.47 19.70
C ASP A 269 14.67 -7.35 20.77
N GLU A 270 14.01 -7.61 21.88
CA GLU A 270 14.51 -8.51 22.93
C GLU A 270 14.80 -9.91 22.37
N ALA A 271 13.92 -10.40 21.48
CA ALA A 271 14.12 -11.69 20.82
C ALA A 271 15.31 -11.67 19.85
N ARG A 272 15.48 -10.58 19.07
CA ARG A 272 16.62 -10.38 18.16
C ARG A 272 17.94 -10.43 18.92
N GLU A 273 18.03 -9.69 20.00
CA GLU A 273 19.22 -9.66 20.86
C GLU A 273 19.50 -11.03 21.48
N LYS A 274 18.51 -11.63 22.12
CA LYS A 274 18.62 -12.92 22.79
C LYS A 274 19.05 -14.05 21.84
N GLN A 275 18.59 -14.03 20.62
CA GLN A 275 18.89 -15.04 19.60
C GLN A 275 20.08 -14.67 18.73
N SER A 276 20.64 -13.46 18.87
CA SER A 276 21.63 -12.88 17.97
C SER A 276 21.16 -13.01 16.50
N ALA A 277 19.86 -12.79 16.29
CA ALA A 277 19.22 -13.05 15.02
C ALA A 277 19.47 -11.90 14.01
N GLU A 278 19.41 -12.22 12.74
CA GLU A 278 19.46 -11.22 11.65
C GLU A 278 18.28 -10.26 11.77
N SER A 279 17.08 -10.82 11.83
CA SER A 279 15.86 -10.04 12.04
C SER A 279 14.78 -10.86 12.74
N VAL A 280 13.81 -10.15 13.32
CA VAL A 280 12.58 -10.73 13.88
C VAL A 280 11.40 -9.97 13.31
N SER A 281 10.40 -10.71 12.83
CA SER A 281 9.13 -10.16 12.37
C SER A 281 7.97 -10.78 13.14
N ILE A 282 7.05 -9.95 13.64
CA ILE A 282 5.85 -10.41 14.35
C ILE A 282 4.62 -9.73 13.73
N ILE A 283 3.62 -10.53 13.40
CA ILE A 283 2.35 -10.05 12.86
C ILE A 283 1.22 -10.50 13.77
N VAL A 284 0.38 -9.58 14.18
CA VAL A 284 -0.84 -9.85 14.96
C VAL A 284 -2.05 -9.44 14.12
N MET A 285 -2.94 -10.39 13.83
CA MET A 285 -4.13 -10.18 13.02
C MET A 285 -5.39 -10.61 13.75
N ASP A 286 -6.49 -9.92 13.49
CA ASP A 286 -7.83 -10.39 13.78
C ASP A 286 -8.28 -11.32 12.64
N PRO A 287 -8.48 -12.61 12.87
CA PRO A 287 -8.87 -13.54 11.80
C PRO A 287 -10.27 -13.30 11.23
N ARG A 288 -11.15 -12.61 11.96
CA ARG A 288 -12.55 -12.39 11.56
C ARG A 288 -12.67 -11.53 10.30
N ASP A 289 -11.70 -10.63 10.07
CA ASP A 289 -11.71 -9.72 8.93
C ASP A 289 -10.30 -9.42 8.37
N SER A 290 -9.29 -10.13 8.85
CA SER A 290 -7.87 -9.93 8.55
C SER A 290 -7.35 -8.51 8.84
N SER A 291 -7.94 -7.82 9.83
CA SER A 291 -7.40 -6.56 10.33
C SER A 291 -6.04 -6.79 10.98
N ILE A 292 -5.05 -5.96 10.63
CA ILE A 292 -3.71 -6.01 11.22
C ILE A 292 -3.74 -5.15 12.48
N LEU A 293 -3.52 -5.78 13.64
CA LEU A 293 -3.53 -5.12 14.94
C LEU A 293 -2.14 -4.65 15.36
N ALA A 294 -1.10 -5.39 14.96
CA ALA A 294 0.30 -5.00 15.07
C ALA A 294 1.12 -5.68 13.97
N LEU A 295 2.14 -4.99 13.48
CA LEU A 295 3.11 -5.51 12.53
C LEU A 295 4.47 -4.92 12.89
N ALA A 296 5.32 -5.74 13.51
CA ALA A 296 6.64 -5.35 13.97
C ALA A 296 7.72 -6.04 13.14
N ASN A 297 8.73 -5.26 12.76
CA ASN A 297 10.00 -5.76 12.25
C ASN A 297 11.12 -5.09 13.06
N THR A 298 12.18 -5.81 13.34
CA THR A 298 13.40 -5.24 13.92
C THR A 298 14.15 -4.35 12.92
N GLY A 299 15.06 -3.51 13.40
CA GLY A 299 15.80 -2.58 12.53
C GLY A 299 14.96 -1.39 12.11
N ARG A 300 14.12 -0.89 13.02
CA ARG A 300 13.33 0.33 12.82
C ARG A 300 14.21 1.57 12.68
N TYR A 301 13.63 2.66 12.21
CA TYR A 301 14.31 3.93 12.01
C TYR A 301 13.44 5.09 12.49
N ASN A 302 14.06 6.22 12.84
CA ASN A 302 13.33 7.42 13.25
C ASN A 302 12.61 8.06 12.05
N LEU A 303 11.29 8.08 12.09
CA LEU A 303 10.43 8.66 11.05
C LEU A 303 10.63 10.16 10.87
N ASN A 304 11.09 10.87 11.92
CA ASN A 304 11.37 12.30 11.85
C ASN A 304 12.72 12.60 11.21
N GLU A 305 13.63 11.60 11.18
CA GLU A 305 14.99 11.69 10.61
C GLU A 305 15.32 10.47 9.73
N PRO A 306 14.51 10.12 8.73
CA PRO A 306 14.58 8.82 8.04
C PRO A 306 15.86 8.64 7.22
N ARG A 307 16.60 9.70 6.97
CA ARG A 307 17.85 9.70 6.19
C ARG A 307 19.12 9.78 7.06
N LYS A 308 18.95 9.85 8.38
CA LYS A 308 20.08 9.79 9.32
C LYS A 308 20.68 8.39 9.31
N LYS A 309 21.99 8.32 9.62
CA LYS A 309 22.68 7.04 9.82
C LYS A 309 21.87 6.15 10.80
N PRO A 310 21.55 4.90 10.43
CA PRO A 310 20.91 3.98 11.39
C PRO A 310 21.81 3.68 12.58
N ASP A 311 21.21 3.53 13.76
CA ASP A 311 21.97 3.33 15.02
C ASP A 311 22.76 2.01 15.05
N ASP A 312 22.33 1.00 14.28
CA ASP A 312 22.96 -0.31 14.16
C ASP A 312 23.97 -0.40 13.00
N VAL A 313 24.36 0.72 12.42
CA VAL A 313 25.42 0.82 11.39
C VAL A 313 26.63 1.51 12.03
N GLU A 314 27.78 0.84 11.98
CA GLU A 314 29.03 1.41 12.48
C GLU A 314 29.37 2.73 11.78
N GLU A 315 29.94 3.69 12.51
CA GLU A 315 30.31 5.03 12.00
C GLU A 315 31.25 4.92 10.81
N GLU A 316 32.28 4.07 10.93
CA GLU A 316 33.28 3.85 9.91
C GLU A 316 32.66 3.33 8.59
N VAL A 317 31.73 2.37 8.69
CA VAL A 317 31.01 1.83 7.52
C VAL A 317 30.17 2.90 6.84
N TRP A 318 29.52 3.76 7.62
CA TRP A 318 28.68 4.83 7.10
C TRP A 318 29.51 5.92 6.43
N ASP A 319 30.63 6.32 7.05
CA ASP A 319 31.46 7.43 6.56
C ASP A 319 32.25 7.05 5.31
N GLU A 320 32.74 5.80 5.23
CA GLU A 320 33.44 5.28 4.05
C GLU A 320 32.49 4.93 2.88
N ALA A 321 31.20 4.70 3.15
CA ALA A 321 30.21 4.34 2.13
C ALA A 321 29.96 5.50 1.16
N LYS A 322 29.86 5.18 -0.13
CA LYS A 322 29.43 6.10 -1.18
C LYS A 322 27.92 6.37 -1.07
N ASP A 323 27.44 7.39 -1.75
CA ASP A 323 26.03 7.78 -1.72
C ASP A 323 25.09 6.64 -2.14
N GLU A 324 25.47 5.82 -3.13
CA GLU A 324 24.70 4.66 -3.56
C GLU A 324 24.63 3.58 -2.48
N GLU A 325 25.72 3.34 -1.76
CA GLU A 325 25.82 2.36 -0.68
C GLU A 325 25.04 2.84 0.54
N ARG A 326 25.14 4.12 0.92
CA ARG A 326 24.33 4.74 1.97
C ARG A 326 22.85 4.64 1.65
N ASN A 327 22.45 4.94 0.42
CA ASN A 327 21.07 4.82 -0.03
C ASN A 327 20.58 3.36 0.06
N GLN A 328 21.42 2.37 -0.29
CA GLN A 328 21.05 0.96 -0.15
C GLN A 328 20.82 0.58 1.31
N ILE A 329 21.71 0.99 2.22
CA ILE A 329 21.54 0.79 3.67
C ILE A 329 20.21 1.37 4.16
N LEU A 330 19.87 2.60 3.73
CA LEU A 330 18.60 3.25 4.08
C LEU A 330 17.40 2.50 3.49
N PHE A 331 17.45 2.08 2.23
CA PHE A 331 16.37 1.32 1.59
C PHE A 331 16.12 -0.01 2.29
N ASP A 332 17.16 -0.69 2.73
CA ASP A 332 17.04 -1.93 3.49
C ASP A 332 16.36 -1.69 4.85
N LYS A 333 16.61 -0.56 5.52
CA LYS A 333 15.93 -0.15 6.75
C LYS A 333 14.47 0.24 6.53
N TRP A 334 14.16 0.90 5.42
CA TRP A 334 12.78 1.29 5.11
C TRP A 334 11.91 0.14 4.63
N ARG A 335 12.52 -0.98 4.28
CA ARG A 335 11.83 -2.15 3.76
C ARG A 335 11.00 -2.81 4.85
N ASN A 336 9.79 -3.24 4.49
CA ASN A 336 8.91 -3.98 5.39
C ASN A 336 9.04 -5.48 5.11
N ASN A 337 9.88 -6.17 5.90
CA ASN A 337 10.19 -7.59 5.70
C ASN A 337 8.95 -8.48 5.77
N ALA A 338 7.94 -8.10 6.57
CA ALA A 338 6.70 -8.86 6.69
C ALA A 338 5.91 -9.01 5.39
N ILE A 339 6.12 -8.10 4.41
CA ILE A 339 5.42 -8.11 3.12
C ILE A 339 6.35 -8.27 1.91
N SER A 340 7.64 -7.90 2.07
CA SER A 340 8.60 -7.86 0.96
C SER A 340 9.46 -9.10 0.87
N ASP A 341 9.73 -9.75 2.00
CA ASP A 341 10.60 -10.92 2.06
C ASP A 341 9.81 -12.20 1.92
N SER A 342 10.38 -13.13 1.16
CA SER A 342 9.79 -14.45 0.96
C SER A 342 10.70 -15.51 1.57
N TYR A 343 10.10 -16.44 2.28
CA TYR A 343 10.79 -17.55 2.92
C TYR A 343 10.07 -18.86 2.68
N GLU A 344 10.75 -19.98 2.79
CA GLU A 344 10.12 -21.30 2.82
C GLU A 344 9.40 -21.49 4.16
N PRO A 345 8.07 -21.69 4.18
CA PRO A 345 7.30 -21.76 5.43
C PRO A 345 7.55 -23.03 6.24
N GLY A 346 8.21 -24.01 5.65
CA GLY A 346 8.48 -25.29 6.28
C GLY A 346 7.22 -25.93 6.87
N SER A 347 7.34 -26.48 8.06
CA SER A 347 6.25 -27.26 8.68
C SER A 347 4.98 -26.48 9.00
N VAL A 348 4.98 -25.13 8.95
CA VAL A 348 3.72 -24.35 9.06
C VAL A 348 2.83 -24.63 7.85
N TYR A 349 3.41 -24.85 6.69
CA TYR A 349 2.65 -25.13 5.47
C TYR A 349 1.88 -26.46 5.49
N LYS A 350 2.24 -27.39 6.40
CA LYS A 350 1.50 -28.63 6.62
C LYS A 350 0.04 -28.39 6.98
N VAL A 351 -0.24 -27.27 7.66
CA VAL A 351 -1.61 -26.84 8.00
C VAL A 351 -2.45 -26.65 6.73
N ILE A 352 -1.87 -26.05 5.71
CA ILE A 352 -2.53 -25.80 4.43
C ILE A 352 -2.83 -27.09 3.69
N ASN A 353 -1.86 -28.00 3.59
CA ASN A 353 -2.04 -29.28 2.93
C ASN A 353 -3.03 -30.18 3.66
N LEU A 354 -3.04 -30.13 5.00
CA LEU A 354 -3.99 -30.91 5.77
C LEU A 354 -5.42 -30.36 5.60
N ALA A 355 -5.59 -29.03 5.64
CA ALA A 355 -6.88 -28.38 5.36
C ALA A 355 -7.39 -28.75 3.96
N ALA A 356 -6.52 -28.72 2.95
CA ALA A 356 -6.85 -29.13 1.58
C ALA A 356 -7.33 -30.59 1.50
N GLY A 357 -6.63 -31.50 2.18
CA GLY A 357 -6.98 -32.92 2.16
C GLY A 357 -8.30 -33.24 2.86
N LEU A 358 -8.59 -32.53 3.95
CA LEU A 358 -9.87 -32.64 4.65
C LEU A 358 -11.02 -32.06 3.82
N GLU A 359 -10.82 -30.90 3.21
CA GLU A 359 -11.82 -30.25 2.36
C GLU A 359 -12.20 -31.08 1.14
N GLU A 360 -11.24 -31.75 0.51
CA GLU A 360 -11.46 -32.66 -0.62
C GLU A 360 -12.01 -34.05 -0.20
N GLY A 361 -12.19 -34.28 1.10
CA GLY A 361 -12.59 -35.58 1.61
C GLY A 361 -11.58 -36.70 1.35
N LYS A 362 -10.34 -36.34 0.97
CA LYS A 362 -9.25 -37.27 0.72
C LYS A 362 -8.55 -37.73 1.99
N LEU A 363 -8.71 -36.97 3.09
CA LEU A 363 -8.18 -37.29 4.41
C LEU A 363 -9.31 -37.38 5.44
N ASN A 364 -9.13 -38.24 6.43
CA ASN A 364 -10.02 -38.35 7.60
C ASN A 364 -9.23 -38.93 8.81
N ASP A 365 -9.81 -38.83 10.01
CA ASP A 365 -9.19 -39.22 11.27
C ASP A 365 -8.84 -40.71 11.39
N LYS A 366 -9.45 -41.56 10.57
CA LYS A 366 -9.22 -43.03 10.59
C LYS A 366 -7.99 -43.44 9.77
N MET A 367 -7.49 -42.55 8.92
CA MET A 367 -6.31 -42.80 8.10
C MET A 367 -5.05 -42.81 8.94
N THR A 368 -4.15 -43.73 8.63
CA THR A 368 -2.85 -43.86 9.30
C THR A 368 -1.71 -43.83 8.29
N PHE A 369 -0.59 -43.28 8.76
CA PHE A 369 0.64 -43.08 7.98
C PHE A 369 1.80 -43.70 8.73
N SER A 370 2.67 -44.44 8.02
CA SER A 370 3.84 -45.09 8.61
C SER A 370 5.09 -44.26 8.40
N CYS A 371 5.87 -44.09 9.46
CA CYS A 371 7.13 -43.35 9.45
C CYS A 371 8.26 -44.14 10.08
N THR A 372 9.25 -44.49 9.29
CA THR A 372 10.49 -45.19 9.69
C THR A 372 11.68 -44.23 9.88
N GLY A 373 11.42 -42.90 9.89
CA GLY A 373 12.43 -41.85 9.99
C GLY A 373 12.82 -41.23 8.66
N SER A 374 12.68 -41.95 7.56
CA SER A 374 12.92 -41.45 6.20
C SER A 374 12.03 -42.13 5.17
N ILE A 375 11.96 -41.56 3.98
CA ILE A 375 11.29 -42.10 2.81
C ILE A 375 12.10 -41.82 1.54
N ASP A 376 12.25 -42.79 0.66
CA ASP A 376 12.87 -42.56 -0.65
C ASP A 376 11.83 -42.09 -1.67
N VAL A 377 12.17 -41.04 -2.38
CA VAL A 377 11.36 -40.49 -3.46
C VAL A 377 12.23 -40.34 -4.69
N PHE A 378 12.11 -41.24 -5.63
CA PHE A 378 12.88 -41.24 -6.88
C PHE A 378 14.40 -41.13 -6.66
N GLY A 379 14.96 -41.92 -5.73
CA GLY A 379 16.39 -41.97 -5.42
C GLY A 379 16.88 -40.83 -4.53
N ARG A 380 15.96 -39.96 -4.03
CA ARG A 380 16.27 -38.93 -3.06
C ARG A 380 15.67 -39.28 -1.70
N THR A 381 16.49 -39.48 -0.69
CA THR A 381 16.05 -39.75 0.68
C THR A 381 15.58 -38.47 1.34
N LEU A 382 14.31 -38.41 1.75
CA LEU A 382 13.72 -37.33 2.55
C LEU A 382 13.51 -37.84 3.98
N SER A 383 13.92 -37.05 4.96
CA SER A 383 13.94 -37.50 6.36
C SER A 383 13.10 -36.61 7.26
N CYS A 384 12.63 -37.18 8.37
CA CYS A 384 12.16 -36.39 9.50
C CYS A 384 13.33 -35.70 10.22
N ALA A 385 13.02 -34.73 11.08
CA ALA A 385 14.02 -34.09 11.92
C ALA A 385 14.78 -35.19 12.73
N GLU A 386 16.10 -35.09 12.75
CA GLU A 386 17.00 -36.03 13.48
C GLU A 386 16.78 -37.50 13.07
N HIS A 387 16.26 -37.78 11.88
CA HIS A 387 15.89 -39.13 11.39
C HIS A 387 14.95 -39.91 12.32
N MET A 388 14.17 -39.20 13.16
CA MET A 388 13.29 -39.82 14.14
C MET A 388 12.17 -40.63 13.48
N ALA A 389 12.05 -41.90 13.83
CA ALA A 389 10.96 -42.76 13.41
C ALA A 389 9.74 -42.56 14.31
N HIS A 390 8.61 -42.19 13.73
CA HIS A 390 7.37 -41.93 14.48
C HIS A 390 6.40 -43.13 14.51
N GLY A 391 6.73 -44.24 13.82
CA GLY A 391 5.86 -45.39 13.72
C GLY A 391 4.57 -45.09 12.93
N THR A 392 3.51 -45.81 13.26
CA THR A 392 2.17 -45.62 12.65
C THR A 392 1.43 -44.52 13.42
N GLN A 393 0.95 -43.51 12.73
CA GLN A 393 0.31 -42.34 13.29
C GLN A 393 -0.90 -41.88 12.45
N ASN A 394 -1.93 -41.39 13.09
CA ASN A 394 -3.07 -40.74 12.41
C ASN A 394 -2.72 -39.28 12.03
N ILE A 395 -3.67 -38.58 11.39
CA ILE A 395 -3.45 -37.19 10.91
C ILE A 395 -3.10 -36.23 12.05
N SER A 396 -3.74 -36.34 13.23
CA SER A 396 -3.45 -35.52 14.40
C SER A 396 -2.03 -35.78 14.92
N GLN A 397 -1.65 -37.03 15.10
CA GLN A 397 -0.30 -37.40 15.52
C GLN A 397 0.76 -36.98 14.50
N ALA A 398 0.47 -37.11 13.19
CA ALA A 398 1.37 -36.68 12.13
C ALA A 398 1.62 -35.16 12.16
N LEU A 399 0.58 -34.36 12.47
CA LEU A 399 0.68 -32.90 12.63
C LEU A 399 1.43 -32.54 13.94
N ASN A 400 1.09 -33.22 15.05
CA ASN A 400 1.72 -33.01 16.37
C ASN A 400 3.22 -33.30 16.33
N ASN A 401 3.60 -34.42 15.72
CA ASN A 401 4.99 -34.84 15.53
C ASN A 401 5.71 -34.07 14.41
N SER A 402 4.97 -33.24 13.67
CA SER A 402 5.51 -32.55 12.50
C SER A 402 6.21 -33.50 11.51
N CYS A 403 5.68 -34.71 11.32
CA CYS A 403 6.30 -35.81 10.60
C CYS A 403 6.39 -35.56 9.10
N ASN A 404 7.59 -35.35 8.54
CA ASN A 404 7.80 -35.12 7.10
C ASN A 404 7.36 -36.33 6.28
N VAL A 405 7.71 -37.54 6.72
CA VAL A 405 7.39 -38.79 6.01
C VAL A 405 5.88 -39.00 5.86
N ALA A 406 5.10 -38.71 6.91
CA ALA A 406 3.63 -38.75 6.82
C ALA A 406 3.10 -37.70 5.85
N PHE A 407 3.67 -36.49 5.86
CA PHE A 407 3.23 -35.44 4.96
C PHE A 407 3.62 -35.67 3.50
N VAL A 408 4.71 -36.37 3.21
CA VAL A 408 5.00 -36.87 1.85
C VAL A 408 3.90 -37.84 1.38
N GLN A 409 3.44 -38.74 2.24
CA GLN A 409 2.34 -39.66 1.92
C GLN A 409 1.03 -38.91 1.71
N ILE A 410 0.72 -37.90 2.55
CA ILE A 410 -0.42 -36.98 2.40
C ILE A 410 -0.32 -36.21 1.08
N GLY A 411 0.85 -35.68 0.73
CA GLY A 411 1.09 -34.99 -0.52
C GLY A 411 0.84 -35.89 -1.77
N ASN A 412 1.22 -37.16 -1.68
CA ASN A 412 0.93 -38.11 -2.76
C ASN A 412 -0.57 -38.40 -2.90
N ILE A 413 -1.32 -38.41 -1.78
CA ILE A 413 -2.80 -38.58 -1.79
C ILE A 413 -3.47 -37.34 -2.40
N LEU A 414 -3.02 -36.14 -2.05
CA LEU A 414 -3.52 -34.90 -2.63
C LEU A 414 -3.20 -34.77 -4.12
N GLY A 415 -1.95 -35.08 -4.48
CA GLY A 415 -1.40 -34.88 -5.80
C GLY A 415 -1.08 -33.41 -6.12
N LYS A 416 -0.26 -33.22 -7.14
CA LYS A 416 0.28 -31.90 -7.53
C LYS A 416 -0.79 -30.85 -7.91
N ASN A 417 -1.93 -31.31 -8.44
CA ASN A 417 -3.01 -30.39 -8.84
C ASN A 417 -3.68 -29.75 -7.63
N ASP A 418 -4.01 -30.53 -6.60
CA ASP A 418 -4.67 -30.01 -5.42
C ASP A 418 -3.72 -29.21 -4.55
N ILE A 419 -2.48 -29.65 -4.36
CA ILE A 419 -1.47 -28.88 -3.63
C ILE A 419 -1.32 -27.48 -4.24
N LEU A 420 -1.18 -27.38 -5.56
CA LEU A 420 -1.03 -26.10 -6.24
C LEU A 420 -2.33 -25.28 -6.23
N ARG A 421 -3.48 -25.92 -6.40
CA ARG A 421 -4.79 -25.28 -6.37
C ARG A 421 -5.07 -24.64 -5.01
N TYR A 422 -4.85 -25.38 -3.91
CA TYR A 422 -5.04 -24.84 -2.56
C TYR A 422 -3.96 -23.82 -2.16
N ALA A 423 -2.71 -24.01 -2.62
CA ALA A 423 -1.70 -22.97 -2.45
C ALA A 423 -2.19 -21.62 -3.01
N LYS A 424 -2.70 -21.61 -4.25
CA LYS A 424 -3.29 -20.41 -4.86
C LYS A 424 -4.57 -19.96 -4.16
N ALA A 425 -5.43 -20.89 -3.76
CA ALA A 425 -6.66 -20.56 -3.06
C ALA A 425 -6.40 -19.84 -1.73
N PHE A 426 -5.38 -20.24 -0.97
CA PHE A 426 -4.94 -19.57 0.25
C PHE A 426 -4.14 -18.27 0.02
N GLY A 427 -3.96 -17.86 -1.24
CA GLY A 427 -3.36 -16.58 -1.61
C GLY A 427 -1.84 -16.59 -1.81
N PHE A 428 -1.20 -17.77 -1.86
CA PHE A 428 0.21 -17.85 -2.17
C PHE A 428 0.48 -17.67 -3.67
N GLY A 429 1.60 -17.04 -4.01
CA GLY A 429 1.95 -16.72 -5.39
C GLY A 429 1.23 -15.49 -5.97
N GLU A 430 0.46 -14.79 -5.17
CA GLU A 430 -0.22 -13.53 -5.55
C GLU A 430 -0.09 -12.49 -4.42
N LYS A 431 -0.23 -11.20 -4.75
CA LYS A 431 -0.25 -10.16 -3.72
C LYS A 431 -1.45 -10.35 -2.80
N SER A 432 -1.25 -10.19 -1.49
CA SER A 432 -2.34 -10.19 -0.52
C SER A 432 -3.29 -9.01 -0.72
N GLY A 433 -2.77 -7.95 -1.33
CA GLY A 433 -3.48 -6.70 -1.57
C GLY A 433 -3.45 -5.75 -0.39
N ILE A 434 -2.59 -5.99 0.59
CA ILE A 434 -2.38 -5.07 1.71
C ILE A 434 -2.10 -3.64 1.21
N ASP A 435 -2.60 -2.64 1.92
CA ASP A 435 -2.45 -1.24 1.53
C ASP A 435 -1.05 -0.69 1.89
N LEU A 436 0.01 -1.38 1.40
CA LEU A 436 1.41 -0.98 1.54
C LEU A 436 2.17 -1.15 0.22
N PRO A 437 3.20 -0.37 -0.04
CA PRO A 437 4.09 -0.55 -1.19
C PRO A 437 5.07 -1.70 -0.96
N GLY A 438 5.65 -2.23 -2.04
CA GLY A 438 6.76 -3.18 -1.97
C GLY A 438 6.37 -4.64 -1.66
N GLU A 439 5.08 -5.00 -1.78
CA GLU A 439 4.62 -6.37 -1.53
C GLU A 439 5.17 -7.37 -2.57
N SER A 440 5.77 -8.47 -2.08
CA SER A 440 6.23 -9.60 -2.88
C SER A 440 5.10 -10.59 -3.16
N LEU A 441 5.18 -11.25 -4.32
CA LEU A 441 4.27 -12.36 -4.67
C LEU A 441 4.61 -13.68 -3.95
N GLY A 442 5.84 -13.80 -3.44
CA GLY A 442 6.39 -15.10 -3.11
C GLY A 442 6.82 -15.89 -4.35
N ILE A 443 7.15 -17.14 -4.16
CA ILE A 443 7.57 -18.06 -5.23
C ILE A 443 6.67 -19.29 -5.18
N LEU A 444 5.91 -19.52 -6.25
CA LEU A 444 5.03 -20.68 -6.38
C LEU A 444 5.10 -21.21 -7.83
N PRO A 445 5.14 -22.53 -8.07
CA PRO A 445 5.03 -23.07 -9.40
C PRO A 445 3.77 -22.56 -10.13
N THR A 446 3.93 -22.12 -11.37
CA THR A 446 2.80 -21.55 -12.14
C THR A 446 1.89 -22.64 -12.72
N ASN A 447 2.45 -23.85 -12.98
CA ASN A 447 1.76 -24.95 -13.60
C ASN A 447 2.09 -26.27 -12.88
N PRO A 448 1.11 -27.16 -12.59
CA PRO A 448 1.34 -28.46 -11.99
C PRO A 448 2.33 -29.35 -12.77
N ASN A 449 2.48 -29.13 -14.08
CA ASN A 449 3.43 -29.89 -14.89
C ASN A 449 4.90 -29.63 -14.55
N PHE A 450 5.20 -28.52 -13.89
CA PHE A 450 6.53 -28.22 -13.38
C PHE A 450 6.83 -28.85 -12.01
N ILE A 451 5.84 -29.56 -11.43
CA ILE A 451 5.98 -30.25 -10.15
C ILE A 451 6.27 -31.72 -10.43
N GLY A 452 7.52 -32.12 -10.27
CA GLY A 452 7.96 -33.52 -10.29
C GLY A 452 7.65 -34.22 -8.96
N PRO A 453 7.96 -35.52 -8.85
CA PRO A 453 7.68 -36.30 -7.64
C PRO A 453 8.44 -35.80 -6.41
N VAL A 454 9.68 -35.33 -6.57
CA VAL A 454 10.51 -34.80 -5.48
C VAL A 454 9.98 -33.44 -5.04
N GLU A 455 9.66 -32.56 -5.98
CA GLU A 455 9.06 -31.25 -5.69
C GLU A 455 7.71 -31.41 -4.98
N LEU A 456 6.86 -32.36 -5.43
CA LEU A 456 5.59 -32.66 -4.76
C LEU A 456 5.82 -33.08 -3.30
N ALA A 457 6.80 -33.97 -3.08
CA ALA A 457 7.15 -34.45 -1.75
C ALA A 457 7.65 -33.32 -0.87
N THR A 458 8.54 -32.44 -1.36
CA THR A 458 9.05 -31.30 -0.59
C THR A 458 7.98 -30.24 -0.34
N MET A 459 7.14 -29.93 -1.32
CA MET A 459 6.00 -29.01 -1.16
C MET A 459 4.99 -29.52 -0.12
N SER A 460 4.87 -30.83 0.06
CA SER A 460 3.95 -31.40 1.05
C SER A 460 4.27 -30.99 2.49
N TYR A 461 5.51 -30.62 2.80
CA TYR A 461 5.92 -30.12 4.10
C TYR A 461 6.54 -28.71 4.09
N GLY A 462 6.29 -27.95 2.97
CA GLY A 462 6.55 -26.51 2.90
C GLY A 462 7.93 -26.10 2.42
N HIS A 463 8.60 -26.94 1.60
CA HIS A 463 9.83 -26.61 0.89
C HIS A 463 9.60 -26.56 -0.62
N GLY A 464 10.44 -25.86 -1.37
CA GLY A 464 10.30 -25.68 -2.82
C GLY A 464 9.22 -24.65 -3.21
N LEU A 465 8.74 -23.88 -2.26
CA LEU A 465 7.91 -22.69 -2.46
C LEU A 465 8.34 -21.61 -1.45
N ALA A 466 8.13 -20.35 -1.78
CA ALA A 466 8.41 -19.27 -0.83
C ALA A 466 7.18 -18.36 -0.70
N VAL A 467 6.87 -17.97 0.52
CA VAL A 467 5.71 -17.15 0.88
C VAL A 467 6.15 -15.95 1.70
N THR A 468 5.42 -14.84 1.65
CA THR A 468 5.66 -13.74 2.57
C THR A 468 5.05 -14.01 3.94
N PRO A 469 5.60 -13.41 5.04
CA PRO A 469 5.00 -13.53 6.37
C PRO A 469 3.51 -13.17 6.39
N ILE A 470 3.12 -12.08 5.71
CA ILE A 470 1.71 -11.66 5.66
C ILE A 470 0.82 -12.68 4.93
N GLN A 471 1.31 -13.29 3.84
CA GLN A 471 0.57 -14.36 3.15
C GLN A 471 0.34 -15.53 4.10
N MET A 472 1.36 -15.94 4.85
CA MET A 472 1.24 -17.08 5.78
C MET A 472 0.28 -16.76 6.93
N ALA A 473 0.41 -15.60 7.58
CA ALA A 473 -0.49 -15.18 8.65
C ALA A 473 -1.94 -15.12 8.18
N ASN A 474 -2.18 -14.53 7.01
CA ASN A 474 -3.53 -14.40 6.42
C ASN A 474 -4.12 -15.76 6.01
N ALA A 475 -3.30 -16.68 5.51
CA ALA A 475 -3.75 -18.04 5.20
C ALA A 475 -4.19 -18.79 6.47
N ILE A 476 -3.46 -18.62 7.60
CA ILE A 476 -3.88 -19.20 8.88
C ILE A 476 -5.14 -18.52 9.42
N CYS A 477 -5.32 -17.19 9.24
CA CYS A 477 -6.60 -16.54 9.51
C CYS A 477 -7.75 -17.26 8.79
N ALA A 478 -7.59 -17.54 7.49
CA ALA A 478 -8.61 -18.25 6.72
C ALA A 478 -8.83 -19.70 7.21
N VAL A 479 -7.80 -20.39 7.69
CA VAL A 479 -7.95 -21.73 8.28
C VAL A 479 -8.84 -21.71 9.52
N VAL A 480 -8.76 -20.66 10.36
CA VAL A 480 -9.39 -20.66 11.68
C VAL A 480 -10.69 -19.81 11.76
N ASN A 481 -11.04 -19.08 10.70
CA ASN A 481 -12.19 -18.15 10.67
C ASN A 481 -13.43 -18.70 9.94
N GLY A 482 -13.52 -20.00 9.72
CA GLY A 482 -14.59 -20.60 8.91
C GLY A 482 -14.24 -20.74 7.42
N GLY A 483 -13.01 -20.49 7.01
CA GLY A 483 -12.51 -20.75 5.65
C GLY A 483 -12.47 -19.55 4.72
N THR A 484 -12.66 -18.35 5.20
CA THR A 484 -12.73 -17.15 4.37
C THR A 484 -11.38 -16.42 4.32
N LEU A 485 -10.84 -16.25 3.11
CA LEU A 485 -9.65 -15.44 2.87
C LEU A 485 -10.04 -13.99 2.60
N TYR A 486 -9.66 -13.09 3.50
CA TYR A 486 -9.86 -11.65 3.34
C TYR A 486 -8.61 -10.95 2.77
N LYS A 487 -8.80 -9.75 2.22
CA LYS A 487 -7.72 -8.80 1.99
C LYS A 487 -7.25 -8.28 3.37
N PRO A 488 -5.94 -8.32 3.69
CA PRO A 488 -5.45 -7.72 4.92
C PRO A 488 -5.81 -6.24 5.03
N LYS A 489 -6.34 -5.82 6.16
CA LYS A 489 -6.93 -4.51 6.40
C LYS A 489 -6.03 -3.69 7.34
N LEU A 490 -5.71 -2.45 6.94
CA LEU A 490 -4.94 -1.49 7.74
C LEU A 490 -5.75 -0.23 8.08
N VAL A 491 -6.71 0.14 7.24
CA VAL A 491 -7.56 1.32 7.47
C VAL A 491 -8.87 0.89 8.09
N LEU A 492 -9.13 1.37 9.30
CA LEU A 492 -10.39 1.12 10.01
C LEU A 492 -11.48 2.06 9.51
N LYS A 493 -11.19 3.36 9.48
CA LYS A 493 -12.11 4.41 9.00
C LYS A 493 -11.33 5.66 8.60
N THR A 494 -11.98 6.55 7.86
CA THR A 494 -11.51 7.92 7.64
C THR A 494 -12.44 8.90 8.33
N VAL A 495 -11.87 9.98 8.87
CA VAL A 495 -12.61 11.00 9.60
C VAL A 495 -12.22 12.40 9.12
N ASP A 496 -13.11 13.38 9.31
CA ASP A 496 -12.82 14.79 9.11
C ASP A 496 -12.04 15.40 10.30
N ASP A 497 -11.73 16.69 10.22
CA ASP A 497 -11.00 17.42 11.27
C ASP A 497 -11.80 17.55 12.58
N PHE A 498 -13.10 17.28 12.57
CA PHE A 498 -13.99 17.28 13.73
C PHE A 498 -14.19 15.88 14.33
N GLY A 499 -13.62 14.85 13.70
CA GLY A 499 -13.76 13.44 14.10
C GLY A 499 -15.03 12.75 13.56
N ASN A 500 -15.80 13.41 12.69
CA ASN A 500 -16.94 12.77 12.04
C ASN A 500 -16.45 11.73 11.03
N VAL A 501 -17.09 10.57 11.02
CA VAL A 501 -16.75 9.48 10.10
C VAL A 501 -17.14 9.87 8.67
N ILE A 502 -16.17 9.87 7.76
CA ILE A 502 -16.40 10.10 6.34
C ILE A 502 -16.64 8.77 5.63
N ASP A 503 -15.82 7.76 5.93
CA ASP A 503 -15.91 6.43 5.33
C ASP A 503 -15.42 5.35 6.30
N THR A 504 -16.02 4.18 6.22
CA THR A 504 -15.59 2.98 6.95
C THR A 504 -15.42 1.85 5.93
N PRO A 505 -14.17 1.63 5.46
CA PRO A 505 -13.90 0.60 4.48
C PRO A 505 -14.34 -0.77 4.98
N LYS A 506 -15.21 -1.43 4.22
CA LYS A 506 -15.65 -2.79 4.52
C LYS A 506 -14.48 -3.77 4.35
N SER A 507 -14.53 -4.87 5.10
CA SER A 507 -13.58 -5.96 4.92
C SER A 507 -13.85 -6.65 3.59
N VAL A 508 -12.80 -6.83 2.78
CA VAL A 508 -12.92 -7.36 1.42
C VAL A 508 -12.68 -8.86 1.45
N VAL A 509 -13.72 -9.63 1.21
CA VAL A 509 -13.62 -11.07 0.97
C VAL A 509 -12.94 -11.31 -0.37
N ARG A 510 -11.83 -12.01 -0.37
CA ARG A 510 -11.18 -12.44 -1.63
C ARG A 510 -11.81 -13.72 -2.16
N ARG A 511 -12.01 -14.71 -1.29
CA ARG A 511 -12.65 -15.99 -1.62
C ARG A 511 -12.88 -16.84 -0.37
N ARG A 512 -13.79 -17.78 -0.44
CA ARG A 512 -13.87 -18.90 0.51
C ARG A 512 -12.94 -20.01 0.03
N VAL A 513 -12.08 -20.49 0.91
CA VAL A 513 -11.03 -21.48 0.58
C VAL A 513 -11.42 -22.87 1.04
N ILE A 514 -11.96 -22.98 2.25
CA ILE A 514 -12.42 -24.22 2.87
C ILE A 514 -13.78 -24.00 3.52
N SER A 515 -14.48 -25.08 3.82
CA SER A 515 -15.75 -25.08 4.53
C SER A 515 -15.59 -24.73 6.02
N THR A 516 -16.65 -24.30 6.66
CA THR A 516 -16.67 -24.11 8.10
C THR A 516 -16.37 -25.40 8.85
N GLU A 517 -16.88 -26.52 8.34
CA GLU A 517 -16.63 -27.86 8.92
C GLU A 517 -15.13 -28.19 8.92
N THR A 518 -14.46 -27.99 7.77
CA THR A 518 -13.00 -28.19 7.68
C THR A 518 -12.25 -27.23 8.61
N SER A 519 -12.66 -25.97 8.70
CA SER A 519 -12.09 -24.99 9.61
C SER A 519 -12.20 -25.42 11.08
N GLU A 520 -13.40 -25.86 11.52
CA GLU A 520 -13.63 -26.36 12.88
C GLU A 520 -12.78 -27.60 13.19
N HIS A 521 -12.62 -28.49 12.20
CA HIS A 521 -11.74 -29.64 12.35
C HIS A 521 -10.26 -29.23 12.47
N MET A 522 -9.83 -28.28 11.64
CA MET A 522 -8.48 -27.75 11.70
C MET A 522 -8.16 -27.03 13.02
N LYS A 523 -9.12 -26.32 13.63
CA LYS A 523 -8.95 -25.71 14.95
C LYS A 523 -8.64 -26.79 16.01
N LYS A 524 -9.34 -27.90 16.00
CA LYS A 524 -9.11 -29.04 16.93
C LYS A 524 -7.72 -29.65 16.71
N LEU A 525 -7.30 -29.81 15.44
CA LEU A 525 -5.99 -30.34 15.11
C LEU A 525 -4.88 -29.38 15.54
N LEU A 526 -5.01 -28.08 15.31
CA LEU A 526 -4.06 -27.06 15.75
C LEU A 526 -3.96 -26.98 17.28
N GLU A 527 -5.08 -27.11 18.00
CA GLU A 527 -5.07 -27.20 19.44
C GLU A 527 -4.30 -28.43 19.94
N SER A 528 -4.51 -29.60 19.30
CA SER A 528 -3.81 -30.81 19.70
C SER A 528 -2.28 -30.69 19.57
N VAL A 529 -1.79 -29.92 18.57
CA VAL A 529 -0.35 -29.63 18.40
C VAL A 529 0.22 -28.91 19.61
N VAL A 530 -0.50 -27.95 20.17
CA VAL A 530 -0.06 -27.20 21.38
C VAL A 530 -0.31 -28.02 22.65
N ARG A 531 -1.46 -28.67 22.77
CA ARG A 531 -1.81 -29.46 23.96
C ARG A 531 -1.02 -30.76 24.11
N ASP A 532 -0.90 -31.52 23.03
CA ASP A 532 -0.36 -32.88 23.08
C ASP A 532 1.04 -32.98 22.43
N GLY A 533 1.43 -32.01 21.59
CA GLY A 533 2.70 -31.98 20.88
C GLY A 533 3.90 -31.46 21.70
N TYR A 534 5.02 -31.31 21.00
CA TYR A 534 6.30 -30.86 21.59
C TYR A 534 6.35 -29.38 21.98
N ILE A 535 5.32 -28.60 21.69
CA ILE A 535 5.36 -27.12 21.76
C ILE A 535 4.87 -26.64 23.14
N LYS A 536 5.45 -27.13 24.22
CA LYS A 536 5.05 -26.74 25.58
C LYS A 536 5.22 -25.24 25.88
N ARG A 537 6.16 -24.57 25.19
CA ARG A 537 6.52 -23.17 25.42
C ARG A 537 5.55 -22.15 24.84
N SER A 538 4.55 -22.60 24.06
CA SER A 538 3.45 -21.73 23.60
C SER A 538 2.18 -21.86 24.46
N ARG A 539 2.17 -22.76 25.44
CA ARG A 539 1.02 -22.95 26.33
C ARG A 539 0.88 -21.79 27.31
N ILE A 540 -0.35 -21.36 27.52
CA ILE A 540 -0.72 -20.42 28.59
C ILE A 540 -1.80 -21.10 29.39
N GLU A 541 -1.56 -21.23 30.70
CA GLU A 541 -2.49 -21.91 31.62
C GLU A 541 -3.85 -21.19 31.62
N GLY A 542 -4.93 -21.96 31.54
CA GLY A 542 -6.28 -21.44 31.46
C GLY A 542 -6.74 -21.03 30.06
N TYR A 543 -5.87 -21.09 29.03
CA TYR A 543 -6.21 -20.65 27.67
C TYR A 543 -6.03 -21.77 26.65
N ARG A 544 -7.01 -21.87 25.72
CA ARG A 544 -6.95 -22.84 24.63
C ARG A 544 -6.31 -22.17 23.41
N ILE A 545 -5.17 -22.70 23.01
CA ILE A 545 -4.33 -22.16 21.92
C ILE A 545 -4.14 -23.24 20.87
N GLY A 546 -4.33 -22.89 19.61
CA GLY A 546 -3.95 -23.71 18.48
C GLY A 546 -2.74 -23.12 17.78
N GLY A 547 -1.80 -23.94 17.29
CA GLY A 547 -0.63 -23.38 16.61
C GLY A 547 0.26 -24.42 15.93
N LYS A 548 1.26 -23.93 15.19
CA LYS A 548 2.24 -24.74 14.48
C LYS A 548 3.58 -24.05 14.38
N THR A 549 4.64 -24.82 14.60
CA THR A 549 6.04 -24.41 14.40
C THR A 549 6.49 -24.65 12.96
N GLY A 550 7.41 -23.83 12.49
CA GLY A 550 8.22 -24.03 11.31
C GLY A 550 9.71 -23.89 11.61
N THR A 551 10.51 -24.61 10.89
CA THR A 551 11.96 -24.45 10.82
C THR A 551 12.35 -24.80 9.39
N ALA A 552 12.86 -23.84 8.66
CA ALA A 552 13.30 -24.00 7.28
C ALA A 552 14.75 -23.52 7.14
N GLN A 553 15.51 -24.13 6.27
CA GLN A 553 16.86 -23.69 5.95
C GLN A 553 16.79 -22.42 5.09
N LYS A 554 17.57 -21.40 5.40
CA LYS A 554 17.60 -20.13 4.68
C LYS A 554 18.18 -20.31 3.27
N ILE A 555 17.52 -19.71 2.29
CA ILE A 555 17.98 -19.68 0.90
C ILE A 555 18.61 -18.30 0.64
N VAL A 556 19.84 -18.29 0.15
CA VAL A 556 20.55 -17.09 -0.30
C VAL A 556 21.06 -17.36 -1.70
N ASP A 557 20.81 -16.47 -2.65
CA ASP A 557 21.20 -16.60 -4.05
C ASP A 557 20.78 -17.93 -4.70
N GLY A 558 19.58 -18.41 -4.36
CA GLY A 558 19.02 -19.67 -4.87
C GLY A 558 19.65 -20.95 -4.31
N LYS A 559 20.45 -20.86 -3.25
CA LYS A 559 21.10 -22.00 -2.59
C LYS A 559 20.82 -22.01 -1.09
N TYR A 560 20.68 -23.20 -0.53
CA TYR A 560 20.58 -23.34 0.92
C TYR A 560 21.89 -22.95 1.61
N LYS A 561 21.82 -21.95 2.49
CA LYS A 561 22.94 -21.50 3.32
C LYS A 561 23.14 -22.48 4.47
N LYS A 562 24.35 -23.01 4.62
CA LYS A 562 24.66 -23.93 5.72
C LYS A 562 24.51 -23.25 7.08
N ASN A 563 23.90 -23.96 8.04
CA ASN A 563 23.68 -23.51 9.41
C ASN A 563 22.88 -22.21 9.56
N ALA A 564 22.18 -21.78 8.52
CA ALA A 564 21.26 -20.65 8.56
C ALA A 564 19.82 -21.15 8.42
N TYR A 565 18.97 -20.77 9.36
CA TYR A 565 17.59 -21.24 9.45
C TYR A 565 16.65 -20.07 9.66
N ILE A 566 15.40 -20.24 9.21
CA ILE A 566 14.29 -19.36 9.56
C ILE A 566 13.37 -20.15 10.48
N SER A 567 13.24 -19.67 11.72
CA SER A 567 12.42 -20.27 12.75
C SER A 567 11.10 -19.53 12.85
N SER A 568 9.99 -20.23 12.84
CA SER A 568 8.68 -19.60 12.91
C SER A 568 7.72 -20.33 13.84
N PHE A 569 6.75 -19.58 14.36
CA PHE A 569 5.58 -20.11 15.03
C PHE A 569 4.37 -19.26 14.67
N VAL A 570 3.27 -19.92 14.32
CA VAL A 570 1.98 -19.28 14.18
C VAL A 570 0.99 -19.90 15.15
N GLY A 571 0.25 -19.05 15.84
CA GLY A 571 -0.80 -19.50 16.76
C GLY A 571 -2.05 -18.66 16.69
N ALA A 572 -3.18 -19.26 17.03
CA ALA A 572 -4.48 -18.63 17.12
C ALA A 572 -5.09 -18.85 18.50
N PHE A 573 -5.74 -17.83 19.04
CA PHE A 573 -6.39 -17.90 20.36
C PHE A 573 -7.48 -16.83 20.54
N PRO A 574 -8.48 -17.07 21.42
CA PRO A 574 -8.90 -18.38 21.93
C PRO A 574 -9.26 -19.30 20.76
N ILE A 575 -8.82 -20.58 20.76
CA ILE A 575 -8.97 -21.40 19.53
C ILE A 575 -10.42 -21.77 19.22
N ASP A 576 -11.31 -21.74 20.20
CA ASP A 576 -12.75 -22.01 20.00
C ASP A 576 -13.40 -20.92 19.13
N ASN A 577 -13.13 -19.65 19.46
CA ASN A 577 -13.56 -18.47 18.72
C ASN A 577 -12.36 -17.55 18.52
N PRO A 578 -11.55 -17.78 17.48
CA PRO A 578 -10.28 -17.08 17.31
C PRO A 578 -10.47 -15.58 17.10
N GLU A 579 -9.86 -14.80 17.98
CA GLU A 579 -9.84 -13.33 17.91
C GLU A 579 -8.45 -12.82 17.48
N PHE A 580 -7.42 -13.64 17.69
CA PHE A 580 -6.05 -13.27 17.38
C PHE A 580 -5.33 -14.43 16.69
N VAL A 581 -4.65 -14.07 15.59
CA VAL A 581 -3.61 -14.89 14.97
C VAL A 581 -2.30 -14.15 15.10
N VAL A 582 -1.29 -14.81 15.67
CA VAL A 582 0.05 -14.25 15.86
C VAL A 582 1.05 -15.13 15.13
N LEU A 583 1.79 -14.53 14.20
CA LEU A 583 2.93 -15.16 13.52
C LEU A 583 4.21 -14.48 14.00
N ALA A 584 5.13 -15.27 14.57
CA ALA A 584 6.48 -14.85 14.92
C ALA A 584 7.49 -15.56 14.00
N ILE A 585 8.39 -14.79 13.40
CA ILE A 585 9.48 -15.30 12.55
C ILE A 585 10.79 -14.74 13.06
N VAL A 586 11.78 -15.62 13.23
CA VAL A 586 13.16 -15.29 13.58
C VAL A 586 14.04 -15.74 12.43
N ASP A 587 14.64 -14.79 11.75
CA ASP A 587 15.56 -15.03 10.65
C ASP A 587 16.98 -15.22 11.19
N GLU A 588 17.58 -16.34 10.84
CA GLU A 588 18.95 -16.70 11.13
C GLU A 588 19.33 -16.52 12.63
N PRO A 589 18.66 -17.23 13.56
CA PRO A 589 19.09 -17.22 14.96
C PRO A 589 20.50 -17.83 15.07
N ARG A 590 21.43 -17.09 15.72
CA ARG A 590 22.85 -17.45 15.84
C ARG A 590 23.22 -17.92 17.25
N SER A 591 22.25 -18.06 18.15
CA SER A 591 22.44 -18.54 19.52
C SER A 591 22.75 -20.05 19.64
N GLY A 592 22.87 -20.75 18.51
CA GLY A 592 23.13 -22.20 18.44
C GLY A 592 21.89 -23.07 18.44
N ILE A 593 20.68 -22.47 18.59
CA ILE A 593 19.40 -23.18 18.59
C ILE A 593 18.56 -22.57 17.46
N SER A 594 18.01 -23.43 16.55
CA SER A 594 17.20 -23.00 15.41
C SER A 594 15.79 -23.59 15.36
N TYR A 595 15.41 -24.41 16.34
CA TYR A 595 14.08 -25.02 16.35
C TYR A 595 12.98 -23.99 16.68
N GLY A 596 11.96 -23.87 15.83
CA GLY A 596 10.85 -22.94 16.03
C GLY A 596 10.12 -23.07 17.36
N SER A 597 10.09 -24.29 17.95
CA SER A 597 9.54 -24.55 19.30
C SER A 597 10.35 -23.92 20.43
N LEU A 598 11.63 -23.69 20.22
CA LEU A 598 12.55 -23.14 21.22
C LEU A 598 12.84 -21.65 20.98
N VAL A 599 12.72 -21.19 19.74
CA VAL A 599 13.06 -19.83 19.32
C VAL A 599 11.81 -18.97 19.13
N ALA A 600 10.85 -19.39 18.31
CA ALA A 600 9.69 -18.57 17.93
C ALA A 600 8.45 -18.79 18.85
N ALA A 601 8.24 -19.99 19.39
CA ALA A 601 7.11 -20.25 20.26
C ALA A 601 7.11 -19.44 21.57
N PRO A 602 8.27 -19.18 22.24
CA PRO A 602 8.31 -18.27 23.39
C PRO A 602 7.89 -16.83 23.04
N ILE A 603 8.29 -16.33 21.86
CA ILE A 603 7.92 -14.99 21.37
C ILE A 603 6.39 -14.89 21.23
N PHE A 604 5.78 -15.91 20.60
CA PHE A 604 4.32 -16.00 20.55
C PHE A 604 3.69 -15.98 21.94
N GLN A 605 4.25 -16.76 22.90
CA GLN A 605 3.72 -16.83 24.25
C GLN A 605 3.74 -15.46 24.95
N ASP A 606 4.82 -14.70 24.80
CA ASP A 606 4.96 -13.39 25.43
C ASP A 606 3.97 -12.38 24.81
N VAL A 607 3.83 -12.37 23.47
CA VAL A 607 2.82 -11.57 22.77
C VAL A 607 1.40 -11.96 23.20
N ALA A 608 1.10 -13.26 23.26
CA ALA A 608 -0.23 -13.74 23.64
C ALA A 608 -0.58 -13.41 25.10
N LYS A 609 0.38 -13.51 26.04
CA LYS A 609 0.19 -13.07 27.43
C LYS A 609 -0.14 -11.60 27.51
N PHE A 610 0.61 -10.76 26.79
CA PHE A 610 0.30 -9.32 26.75
C PHE A 610 -1.09 -9.05 26.20
N ILE A 611 -1.47 -9.69 25.08
CA ILE A 611 -2.81 -9.55 24.50
C ILE A 611 -3.90 -9.96 25.46
N ILE A 612 -3.72 -11.10 26.14
CA ILE A 612 -4.67 -11.60 27.14
C ILE A 612 -4.88 -10.58 28.26
N ASP A 613 -3.78 -10.06 28.82
CA ASP A 613 -3.83 -9.09 29.89
C ASP A 613 -4.39 -7.73 29.43
N TYR A 614 -4.00 -7.28 28.26
CA TYR A 614 -4.40 -5.97 27.74
C TYR A 614 -5.87 -5.93 27.33
N TYR A 615 -6.32 -6.93 26.56
CA TYR A 615 -7.73 -7.01 26.10
C TYR A 615 -8.66 -7.69 27.12
N LYS A 616 -8.12 -8.13 28.27
CA LYS A 616 -8.88 -8.80 29.35
C LYS A 616 -9.63 -10.04 28.87
N ILE A 617 -8.93 -10.87 28.07
CA ILE A 617 -9.51 -12.11 27.57
C ILE A 617 -9.76 -13.05 28.74
N PRO A 618 -10.99 -13.55 28.97
CA PRO A 618 -11.24 -14.47 30.08
C PRO A 618 -10.64 -15.85 29.84
N PRO A 619 -10.19 -16.56 30.89
CA PRO A 619 -9.74 -17.94 30.76
C PRO A 619 -10.88 -18.88 30.34
N ALA A 620 -10.52 -19.99 29.70
CA ALA A 620 -11.48 -20.94 29.12
C ALA A 620 -12.50 -21.51 30.15
N SER A 621 -12.12 -21.61 31.43
CA SER A 621 -13.02 -22.02 32.52
C SER A 621 -14.11 -20.99 32.78
N GLU A 622 -13.88 -19.71 32.54
CA GLU A 622 -14.89 -18.65 32.72
C GLU A 622 -15.76 -18.50 31.46
N VAL A 623 -15.19 -18.74 30.26
CA VAL A 623 -15.95 -18.74 28.99
C VAL A 623 -17.01 -19.82 28.98
N SER A 624 -16.75 -20.99 29.59
CA SER A 624 -17.75 -22.04 29.69
C SER A 624 -18.98 -21.65 30.56
N SER A 625 -18.83 -20.67 31.46
CA SER A 625 -19.95 -20.13 32.26
C SER A 625 -20.72 -19.00 31.54
N VAL A 626 -20.07 -18.32 30.57
CA VAL A 626 -20.67 -17.25 29.74
C VAL A 626 -21.37 -17.83 28.50
N GLN A 627 -20.94 -19.02 28.03
CA GLN A 627 -21.57 -19.70 26.87
C GLN A 627 -23.05 -20.13 27.09
N ASN A 628 -23.57 -19.97 28.29
CA ASN A 628 -25.00 -20.17 28.58
C ASN A 628 -25.88 -18.92 28.36
N GLU A 629 -25.32 -17.80 27.95
CA GLU A 629 -26.14 -16.66 27.55
C GLU A 629 -26.74 -16.91 26.14
N LYS A 630 -28.04 -17.11 26.15
CA LYS A 630 -28.81 -17.23 24.91
C LYS A 630 -29.15 -15.88 24.35
N VAL A 631 -28.92 -15.72 23.05
CA VAL A 631 -29.31 -14.54 22.28
C VAL A 631 -30.43 -14.89 21.32
N GLN A 632 -31.31 -13.94 21.08
CA GLN A 632 -32.42 -14.12 20.17
C GLN A 632 -31.95 -13.94 18.72
N VAL A 633 -32.26 -14.91 17.88
CA VAL A 633 -31.91 -14.84 16.44
C VAL A 633 -32.74 -13.74 15.78
N PRO A 634 -32.08 -12.78 15.09
CA PRO A 634 -32.77 -11.70 14.41
C PRO A 634 -33.42 -12.16 13.10
N ASP A 635 -34.31 -11.35 12.55
CA ASP A 635 -34.84 -11.56 11.20
C ASP A 635 -33.87 -10.98 10.18
N LEU A 636 -33.27 -11.87 9.42
CA LEU A 636 -32.25 -11.53 8.43
C LEU A 636 -32.78 -11.53 7.00
N LYS A 637 -34.00 -11.99 6.79
CA LYS A 637 -34.61 -12.05 5.47
C LYS A 637 -34.71 -10.65 4.88
N ASP A 638 -34.46 -10.55 3.59
CA ASP A 638 -34.45 -9.30 2.79
C ASP A 638 -33.39 -8.26 3.22
N LYS A 639 -32.51 -8.60 4.16
CA LYS A 639 -31.30 -7.80 4.47
C LYS A 639 -30.16 -8.17 3.53
N THR A 640 -29.21 -7.25 3.38
CA THR A 640 -27.95 -7.54 2.69
C THR A 640 -27.05 -8.41 3.58
N MET A 641 -26.13 -9.16 2.97
CA MET A 641 -25.15 -9.95 3.71
C MET A 641 -24.27 -9.07 4.63
N GLY A 642 -23.96 -7.83 4.21
CA GLY A 642 -23.24 -6.87 5.04
C GLY A 642 -24.03 -6.43 6.27
N GLU A 643 -25.31 -6.10 6.14
CA GLU A 643 -26.20 -5.74 7.27
C GLU A 643 -26.37 -6.89 8.24
N ALA A 644 -26.65 -8.09 7.70
CA ALA A 644 -26.82 -9.29 8.52
C ALA A 644 -25.54 -9.68 9.26
N GLY A 645 -24.39 -9.56 8.60
CA GLY A 645 -23.08 -9.83 9.22
C GLY A 645 -22.79 -8.92 10.41
N LEU A 646 -23.13 -7.63 10.30
CA LEU A 646 -23.00 -6.68 11.40
C LEU A 646 -23.95 -7.00 12.56
N GLU A 647 -25.23 -7.27 12.25
CA GLU A 647 -26.24 -7.57 13.28
C GLU A 647 -25.94 -8.89 14.00
N LEU A 648 -25.49 -9.91 13.27
CA LEU A 648 -25.09 -11.18 13.88
C LEU A 648 -23.83 -11.03 14.74
N ALA A 649 -22.87 -10.22 14.31
CA ALA A 649 -21.66 -9.94 15.08
C ALA A 649 -21.97 -9.22 16.41
N ASP A 650 -22.90 -8.26 16.39
CA ASP A 650 -23.35 -7.55 17.61
C ASP A 650 -24.00 -8.52 18.61
N LEU A 651 -24.66 -9.55 18.11
CA LEU A 651 -25.29 -10.60 18.94
C LEU A 651 -24.32 -11.75 19.27
N SER A 652 -23.05 -11.66 18.86
CA SER A 652 -22.07 -12.74 18.98
C SER A 652 -22.53 -14.06 18.31
N LEU A 653 -23.24 -13.94 17.19
CA LEU A 653 -23.64 -15.03 16.32
C LEU A 653 -22.76 -15.06 15.08
N SER A 654 -22.65 -16.22 14.45
CA SER A 654 -21.92 -16.41 13.20
C SER A 654 -22.86 -16.85 12.09
N PHE A 655 -22.45 -16.69 10.84
CA PHE A 655 -23.20 -17.21 9.70
C PHE A 655 -22.33 -18.04 8.76
N ASP A 656 -23.00 -18.91 8.01
CA ASP A 656 -22.46 -19.65 6.88
C ASP A 656 -23.41 -19.50 5.68
N THR A 657 -22.95 -19.79 4.47
CA THR A 657 -23.79 -19.77 3.26
C THR A 657 -23.42 -20.93 2.33
N ASN A 658 -24.42 -21.51 1.68
CA ASN A 658 -24.22 -22.58 0.68
C ASN A 658 -23.62 -22.06 -0.66
N TYR A 659 -23.45 -20.75 -0.80
CA TYR A 659 -22.95 -20.13 -2.02
C TYR A 659 -21.46 -19.81 -1.92
N LYS A 660 -20.72 -20.14 -2.97
CA LYS A 660 -19.27 -19.91 -3.06
C LYS A 660 -18.90 -18.47 -3.45
N GLU A 661 -19.85 -17.73 -4.03
CA GLU A 661 -19.65 -16.35 -4.47
C GLU A 661 -20.83 -15.51 -4.00
N TYR A 662 -20.59 -14.60 -3.07
CA TYR A 662 -21.54 -13.58 -2.62
C TYR A 662 -20.81 -12.27 -2.35
N THR A 663 -21.53 -11.16 -2.37
CA THR A 663 -21.02 -9.83 -2.02
C THR A 663 -21.77 -9.31 -0.79
N ASP A 664 -21.26 -8.27 -0.17
CA ASP A 664 -21.94 -7.59 0.93
C ASP A 664 -23.34 -7.08 0.54
N GLU A 665 -23.61 -6.87 -0.75
CA GLU A 665 -24.89 -6.41 -1.31
C GLU A 665 -25.86 -7.57 -1.65
N SER A 666 -25.42 -8.83 -1.56
CA SER A 666 -26.27 -9.98 -1.80
C SER A 666 -27.41 -10.03 -0.77
N LEU A 667 -28.65 -10.20 -1.24
CA LEU A 667 -29.83 -10.24 -0.37
C LEU A 667 -30.03 -11.66 0.21
N ILE A 668 -30.41 -11.72 1.47
CA ILE A 668 -30.74 -12.97 2.15
C ILE A 668 -32.16 -13.37 1.81
N ILE A 669 -32.33 -14.56 1.24
CA ILE A 669 -33.62 -15.15 0.88
C ILE A 669 -34.23 -15.87 2.09
N SER A 670 -33.40 -16.64 2.82
CA SER A 670 -33.80 -17.41 3.98
C SER A 670 -32.65 -17.65 4.96
N GLN A 671 -33.03 -18.03 6.20
CA GLN A 671 -32.10 -18.39 7.26
C GLN A 671 -32.47 -19.73 7.86
N SER A 672 -31.47 -20.54 8.27
CA SER A 672 -31.69 -21.90 8.80
C SER A 672 -32.39 -21.93 10.17
N ILE A 673 -32.18 -20.90 10.99
CA ILE A 673 -32.81 -20.78 12.32
C ILE A 673 -33.83 -19.65 12.26
N LYS A 674 -35.07 -19.93 12.64
CA LYS A 674 -36.18 -18.95 12.58
C LYS A 674 -35.91 -17.75 13.48
N PRO A 675 -36.28 -16.52 13.05
CA PRO A 675 -36.24 -15.33 13.90
C PRO A 675 -36.97 -15.55 15.21
N GLY A 676 -36.45 -14.95 16.28
CA GLY A 676 -37.06 -15.03 17.60
C GLY A 676 -36.68 -16.26 18.45
N ILE A 677 -35.99 -17.25 17.87
CA ILE A 677 -35.49 -18.42 18.63
C ILE A 677 -34.26 -18.00 19.43
N PHE A 678 -34.18 -18.45 20.68
CA PHE A 678 -33.03 -18.25 21.54
C PHE A 678 -31.98 -19.35 21.29
N VAL A 679 -30.80 -18.97 20.91
CA VAL A 679 -29.65 -19.84 20.66
C VAL A 679 -28.46 -19.41 21.50
N ASP A 680 -27.51 -20.30 21.71
CA ASP A 680 -26.28 -19.99 22.42
C ASP A 680 -25.40 -19.03 21.59
N LYS A 681 -24.70 -18.10 22.24
CA LYS A 681 -23.68 -17.26 21.57
C LYS A 681 -22.69 -18.15 20.84
N GLY A 682 -22.26 -17.72 19.64
CA GLY A 682 -21.40 -18.53 18.75
C GLY A 682 -22.15 -19.47 17.82
N THR A 683 -23.50 -19.56 17.92
CA THR A 683 -24.30 -20.38 16.99
C THR A 683 -24.13 -19.88 15.55
N VAL A 684 -23.93 -20.81 14.61
CA VAL A 684 -23.81 -20.53 13.17
C VAL A 684 -25.20 -20.63 12.54
N ILE A 685 -25.60 -19.59 11.83
CA ILE A 685 -26.86 -19.53 11.07
C ILE A 685 -26.54 -19.67 9.59
N THR A 686 -27.05 -20.69 8.91
CA THR A 686 -26.89 -20.84 7.47
C THR A 686 -27.84 -19.89 6.75
N LEU A 687 -27.33 -19.11 5.83
CA LEU A 687 -28.06 -18.10 5.05
C LEU A 687 -28.12 -18.54 3.59
N ASP A 688 -29.31 -18.52 3.02
CA ASP A 688 -29.49 -18.62 1.57
C ASP A 688 -29.53 -17.20 1.00
N VAL A 689 -28.69 -16.94 0.00
CA VAL A 689 -28.52 -15.61 -0.58
C VAL A 689 -28.92 -15.58 -2.05
N GLU A 690 -29.53 -14.51 -2.49
CA GLU A 690 -29.74 -14.20 -3.89
C GLU A 690 -28.42 -13.68 -4.45
N VAL A 691 -27.80 -14.43 -5.33
CA VAL A 691 -26.64 -13.97 -6.11
C VAL A 691 -27.21 -13.07 -7.19
N LYS A 692 -27.18 -11.74 -7.00
CA LYS A 692 -27.42 -10.81 -8.11
C LYS A 692 -26.38 -11.14 -9.18
N LYS A 693 -26.85 -11.56 -10.38
CA LYS A 693 -26.01 -11.54 -11.57
C LYS A 693 -25.38 -10.15 -11.63
N ASP A 694 -24.06 -10.13 -11.75
CA ASP A 694 -23.28 -8.90 -11.87
C ASP A 694 -24.04 -7.85 -12.68
N ASP A 695 -24.02 -6.59 -12.24
CA ASP A 695 -24.50 -5.44 -12.99
C ASP A 695 -23.78 -5.40 -14.33
N THR A 696 -24.32 -6.10 -15.32
CA THR A 696 -23.83 -6.03 -16.68
C THR A 696 -24.41 -4.77 -17.31
N ILE A 697 -23.55 -4.00 -17.94
CA ILE A 697 -23.86 -2.79 -18.66
C ILE A 697 -23.67 -3.10 -20.13
N LEU A 698 -24.65 -2.75 -20.95
CA LEU A 698 -24.46 -2.79 -22.40
C LEU A 698 -23.45 -1.70 -22.80
N THR A 699 -22.44 -2.07 -23.55
CA THR A 699 -21.42 -1.15 -24.05
C THR A 699 -22.08 -0.09 -24.93
N PRO A 700 -21.99 1.22 -24.59
CA PRO A 700 -22.50 2.27 -25.45
C PRO A 700 -21.78 2.31 -26.79
N ASP A 701 -22.45 2.87 -27.82
CA ASP A 701 -21.77 3.22 -29.05
C ASP A 701 -21.04 4.55 -28.89
N PHE A 702 -19.72 4.50 -28.90
CA PHE A 702 -18.85 5.66 -28.79
C PHE A 702 -18.42 6.21 -30.16
N LYS A 703 -18.71 5.52 -31.27
CA LYS A 703 -18.27 5.95 -32.60
C LYS A 703 -18.78 7.34 -32.96
N GLY A 704 -17.92 8.17 -33.51
CA GLY A 704 -18.22 9.53 -33.88
C GLY A 704 -18.22 10.56 -32.75
N MET A 705 -18.02 10.14 -31.51
CA MET A 705 -17.92 11.04 -30.35
C MET A 705 -16.54 11.66 -30.26
N THR A 706 -16.48 12.86 -29.74
CA THR A 706 -15.22 13.45 -29.26
C THR A 706 -14.74 12.76 -28.00
N ARG A 707 -13.47 12.96 -27.65
CA ARG A 707 -12.87 12.42 -26.42
C ARG A 707 -13.66 12.75 -25.17
N ASP A 708 -14.09 14.03 -25.05
CA ASP A 708 -14.80 14.51 -23.85
C ASP A 708 -16.22 13.93 -23.75
N GLU A 709 -16.91 13.79 -24.88
CA GLU A 709 -18.24 13.16 -24.94
C GLU A 709 -18.17 11.67 -24.56
N ALA A 710 -17.16 10.96 -25.08
CA ALA A 710 -16.94 9.55 -24.75
C ALA A 710 -16.64 9.36 -23.25
N PHE A 711 -15.80 10.22 -22.65
CA PHE A 711 -15.54 10.19 -21.21
C PHE A 711 -16.80 10.44 -20.37
N GLY A 712 -17.59 11.45 -20.74
CA GLY A 712 -18.84 11.78 -20.04
C GLY A 712 -19.86 10.64 -20.10
N LEU A 713 -19.98 9.96 -21.26
CA LEU A 713 -20.85 8.81 -21.42
C LEU A 713 -20.37 7.59 -20.62
N ALA A 714 -19.07 7.29 -20.69
CA ALA A 714 -18.49 6.17 -19.99
C ALA A 714 -18.61 6.33 -18.45
N GLU A 715 -18.35 7.52 -17.93
CA GLU A 715 -18.52 7.84 -16.52
C GLU A 715 -19.97 7.66 -16.06
N LYS A 716 -20.93 8.13 -16.86
CA LYS A 716 -22.37 8.02 -16.59
C LYS A 716 -22.85 6.57 -16.48
N VAL A 717 -22.29 5.67 -17.29
CA VAL A 717 -22.66 4.25 -17.30
C VAL A 717 -21.71 3.38 -16.44
N GLY A 718 -20.68 3.98 -15.86
CA GLY A 718 -19.75 3.27 -14.98
C GLY A 718 -18.72 2.40 -15.71
N LEU A 719 -18.29 2.79 -16.91
CA LEU A 719 -17.21 2.16 -17.68
C LEU A 719 -15.92 3.00 -17.62
N LYS A 720 -14.79 2.37 -17.86
CA LYS A 720 -13.48 3.04 -17.99
C LYS A 720 -13.06 3.06 -19.46
N LEU A 721 -12.39 4.13 -19.88
CA LEU A 721 -11.89 4.26 -21.25
C LEU A 721 -10.36 4.19 -21.29
N LYS A 722 -9.84 3.48 -22.28
CA LYS A 722 -8.46 3.55 -22.73
C LYS A 722 -8.48 4.13 -24.16
N ILE A 723 -7.95 5.33 -24.33
CA ILE A 723 -8.05 6.08 -25.58
C ILE A 723 -6.69 6.20 -26.24
N GLU A 724 -6.63 5.88 -27.53
CA GLU A 724 -5.45 6.01 -28.39
C GLU A 724 -5.76 6.91 -29.59
N GLY A 725 -4.96 7.95 -29.81
CA GLY A 725 -5.11 8.93 -30.90
C GLY A 725 -5.88 10.19 -30.50
N ASP A 726 -6.08 11.10 -31.48
CA ASP A 726 -6.83 12.35 -31.36
C ASP A 726 -7.87 12.46 -32.48
N GLY A 727 -8.95 13.23 -32.26
CA GLY A 727 -10.07 13.41 -33.20
C GLY A 727 -11.36 12.77 -32.71
N LEU A 728 -12.12 12.14 -33.61
CA LEU A 728 -13.35 11.43 -33.28
C LEU A 728 -13.10 9.93 -33.13
N VAL A 729 -13.89 9.27 -32.32
CA VAL A 729 -13.82 7.81 -32.13
C VAL A 729 -14.18 7.11 -33.45
N LYS A 730 -13.23 6.38 -34.02
CA LYS A 730 -13.41 5.57 -35.24
C LYS A 730 -13.69 4.11 -34.93
N GLU A 731 -13.01 3.56 -33.93
CA GLU A 731 -13.15 2.17 -33.51
C GLU A 731 -13.28 2.07 -31.99
N GLN A 732 -14.08 1.11 -31.54
CA GLN A 732 -14.18 0.75 -30.14
C GLN A 732 -14.05 -0.76 -29.96
N ARG A 733 -13.50 -1.18 -28.82
CA ARG A 733 -13.44 -2.58 -28.37
C ARG A 733 -13.72 -2.68 -26.87
N PRO A 734 -14.72 -3.45 -26.42
CA PRO A 734 -15.68 -4.23 -27.25
C PRO A 734 -16.59 -3.37 -28.11
N GLU A 735 -17.25 -3.98 -29.10
CA GLU A 735 -18.26 -3.34 -29.92
C GLU A 735 -19.46 -2.89 -29.05
N ALA A 736 -20.25 -1.95 -29.57
CA ALA A 736 -21.51 -1.53 -28.94
C ALA A 736 -22.45 -2.73 -28.67
N ASP A 737 -23.32 -2.60 -27.70
CA ASP A 737 -24.30 -3.60 -27.26
C ASP A 737 -23.72 -4.92 -26.74
N LYS A 738 -22.44 -4.97 -26.38
CA LYS A 738 -21.86 -6.09 -25.64
C LYS A 738 -22.03 -5.88 -24.15
N GLU A 739 -22.40 -6.95 -23.43
CA GLU A 739 -22.49 -6.92 -21.97
C GLU A 739 -21.09 -6.87 -21.35
N LEU A 740 -20.86 -5.85 -20.56
CA LEU A 740 -19.64 -5.64 -19.78
C LEU A 740 -19.97 -5.47 -18.30
N ARG A 741 -19.05 -5.84 -17.45
CA ARG A 741 -19.13 -5.55 -16.01
C ARG A 741 -18.85 -4.06 -15.76
N LYS A 742 -19.48 -3.49 -14.75
CA LYS A 742 -19.18 -2.14 -14.26
C LYS A 742 -17.68 -2.01 -13.96
N ASN A 743 -17.08 -0.89 -14.32
CA ASN A 743 -15.64 -0.62 -14.31
C ASN A 743 -14.78 -1.39 -15.34
N SER A 744 -15.37 -2.12 -16.27
CA SER A 744 -14.65 -2.67 -17.42
C SER A 744 -14.06 -1.58 -18.28
N ILE A 745 -12.95 -1.91 -18.95
CA ILE A 745 -12.25 -0.97 -19.85
C ILE A 745 -12.77 -1.16 -21.27
N VAL A 746 -13.15 -0.05 -21.92
CA VAL A 746 -13.42 0.02 -23.36
C VAL A 746 -12.27 0.75 -24.04
N GLU A 747 -11.65 0.12 -25.02
CA GLU A 747 -10.57 0.73 -25.81
C GLU A 747 -11.16 1.47 -26.99
N LEU A 748 -10.79 2.74 -27.12
CA LEU A 748 -11.22 3.62 -28.20
C LEU A 748 -10.03 4.08 -29.04
N LYS A 749 -10.14 3.99 -30.37
CA LYS A 749 -9.19 4.59 -31.29
C LYS A 749 -9.82 5.81 -31.94
N LEU A 750 -9.16 6.93 -31.81
CA LEU A 750 -9.56 8.21 -32.39
C LEU A 750 -8.77 8.48 -33.66
N GLY A 751 -9.39 9.22 -34.59
CA GLY A 751 -8.76 9.66 -35.83
C GLY A 751 -9.56 10.77 -36.48
N ASP A 752 -8.96 11.46 -37.47
CA ASP A 752 -9.59 12.53 -38.25
C ASP A 752 -10.65 12.00 -39.21
#